data_36b7210b4835ffcaa74826ab90d82198
#
_entry.id   36b7210b4835ffcaa74826ab90d82198
#
_cell.length_a   1.000
_cell.length_b   1.000
_cell.length_c   1.000
_cell.angle_alpha   90.00
_cell.angle_beta   90.00
_cell.angle_gamma   90.00
#
_symmetry.space_group_name_H-M   'P 1'
#
loop_
_entity.id
_entity.type
_entity.pdbx_description
1 polymer ?
#
loop_
_entity_poly.entity_id
_entity_poly.type
_entity_poly.pdbx_seq_one_letter_code
_entity_poly.pdbx_strand_id
1 'polypeptide(L)'
;MKNGKKIPLRANKTLLSSVLGKMIVGATLTAAAAHGMAQDASLLEEVVVTGSYAKSLEKAIDIKRTTTGFSDSIVATDIADFPEQNLAEALQRMPGVTIERNKGLGSKVNVRSLPSEFTYVSINNLSTASGSGGRDVEFDIFASEIIQSVTVKKSPTAADEEGGIAGSVLISTARPFDYNDAKFVVSAEGAHNSISEEIDPKVSFLASNTFGDFGALVSVSVAERTNRTDSNSGINFRPLSRWTEKTGSSKWQADQTLAVLERDTGIVIDDRFNKDITNRIVFHDKIGDRAYLNEQEKWGVTAAFQYQPSDTFSLAFDAMLGGYDNTEDEYDAAAYTASSISALETIHDYDSTTLAEHGIVVLRDVSYAATQHEFLSKENVHKTDFTQYSLNMDWELEGWFIEGLVGYSGAEKTSDTSNLKHVAYAPSRSRYTSTGGETVVSANPASFDMYNSPDKYLFDSYEVNLEEIQDDKYAAQLDFIKPLELNAFSALNQVQFGARYTDKSKERNRGTNTVRGPKAGDSSWRNVRTLQDSELTLISDLVPGGAYLSQSSNSPTWSQVSNSYARNTFRYDGFSVDFADSEYYRVDEEVLSLYAMADFKFDVATMPTTINAGVRSVDTSVLSFGYHQVQNSDGSTGYTPTPISKEGNYSDVLPSVNMSMELRDGLLLRAAASETLIRPALGDIAYKRTVSLNDFKYRDGNPDLKPTYADQWELGLEWYVGDGALFAASYFEKKIEGVVRESLTGVVKDVTKYNANGTIDGVYDFEIYQKVNAEGDYDVSGVELIAQFPLNMVHKSLDGFGINANFTMLDNSLTGESDLGIPTPPEGLADETYNLTFYYENATFDARISYNYKDKYVEYISSDMYPVYRKAYGQTDISLGYQVTDAIKVVLEGINITDEETSAYTIDPSFPSMYEFSGRRISLGVRADF
;
A
#
# COMPACT_ATOMS: atom_id res chain seq x y z
N MET A 1 36.44 -11.68 -3.53
CA MET A 1 36.82 -10.24 -3.52
C MET A 1 35.82 -9.53 -4.44
N LYS A 2 34.63 -9.22 -3.97
CA LYS A 2 33.64 -8.38 -4.67
C LYS A 2 33.75 -6.99 -4.05
N ASN A 3 33.91 -5.99 -4.89
CA ASN A 3 34.01 -4.59 -4.48
C ASN A 3 32.69 -4.19 -3.76
N GLY A 4 32.79 -3.88 -2.47
CA GLY A 4 31.70 -3.24 -1.75
C GLY A 4 31.36 -1.92 -2.42
N LYS A 5 30.21 -1.85 -3.06
CA LYS A 5 29.63 -0.57 -3.50
C LYS A 5 29.30 0.22 -2.25
N LYS A 6 30.04 1.29 -1.98
CA LYS A 6 29.62 2.30 -1.00
C LYS A 6 28.40 3.00 -1.57
N ILE A 7 27.25 2.82 -0.94
CA ILE A 7 26.03 3.59 -1.23
C ILE A 7 26.34 5.04 -0.81
N PRO A 8 26.26 6.03 -1.70
CA PRO A 8 26.48 7.43 -1.32
C PRO A 8 25.25 7.92 -0.54
N LEU A 9 25.39 8.04 0.76
CA LEU A 9 24.41 8.58 1.69
C LEU A 9 24.44 10.10 1.66
N ARG A 10 23.60 10.69 0.83
CA ARG A 10 22.98 12.02 1.02
C ARG A 10 21.96 12.24 -0.07
N ALA A 11 20.69 12.41 0.31
CA ALA A 11 19.73 13.08 -0.54
C ALA A 11 20.30 14.46 -0.87
N ASN A 12 20.62 14.70 -2.14
CA ASN A 12 21.19 15.96 -2.57
C ASN A 12 20.04 16.90 -2.93
N LYS A 13 19.87 17.98 -2.16
CA LYS A 13 18.98 19.12 -2.53
C LYS A 13 19.25 19.71 -3.93
N THR A 14 20.06 19.04 -4.72
CA THR A 14 20.50 19.41 -6.07
C THR A 14 19.73 18.70 -7.19
N LEU A 15 18.77 17.76 -6.88
CA LEU A 15 18.09 17.04 -7.95
C LEU A 15 17.15 17.99 -8.73
N LEU A 16 16.35 18.79 -8.02
CA LEU A 16 15.47 19.77 -8.65
C LEU A 16 16.26 20.77 -9.52
N SER A 17 17.39 21.27 -9.01
CA SER A 17 18.26 22.18 -9.77
C SER A 17 18.97 21.52 -10.95
N SER A 18 19.34 20.23 -10.86
CA SER A 18 19.99 19.50 -11.95
C SER A 18 19.01 19.08 -13.05
N VAL A 19 17.78 18.73 -12.67
CA VAL A 19 16.70 18.37 -13.60
C VAL A 19 16.12 19.63 -14.26
N LEU A 20 15.90 20.72 -13.52
CA LEU A 20 15.52 22.01 -14.12
C LEU A 20 16.57 22.52 -15.12
N GLY A 21 17.87 22.40 -14.80
CA GLY A 21 18.95 22.76 -15.72
C GLY A 21 18.93 21.95 -17.01
N LYS A 22 18.60 20.67 -16.95
CA LYS A 22 18.46 19.78 -18.11
C LYS A 22 17.16 20.00 -18.89
N MET A 23 16.07 20.37 -18.21
CA MET A 23 14.79 20.75 -18.83
C MET A 23 14.93 22.02 -19.69
N ILE A 24 15.63 23.04 -19.20
CA ILE A 24 15.84 24.31 -19.93
C ILE A 24 16.62 24.07 -21.22
N VAL A 25 17.58 23.15 -21.23
CA VAL A 25 18.37 22.78 -22.44
C VAL A 25 17.49 21.95 -23.41
N GLY A 26 16.63 21.07 -22.91
CA GLY A 26 15.68 20.31 -23.75
C GLY A 26 14.60 21.20 -24.40
N ALA A 27 14.02 22.13 -23.62
CA ALA A 27 13.00 23.06 -24.10
C ALA A 27 13.50 24.04 -25.17
N THR A 28 14.77 24.46 -25.11
CA THR A 28 15.36 25.33 -26.12
C THR A 28 15.63 24.63 -27.45
N LEU A 29 15.83 23.31 -27.45
CA LEU A 29 16.00 22.51 -28.67
C LEU A 29 14.68 22.20 -29.39
N THR A 30 13.58 22.04 -28.67
CA THR A 30 12.23 21.81 -29.25
C THR A 30 11.57 23.08 -29.72
N ALA A 31 11.75 24.22 -29.05
CA ALA A 31 11.23 25.52 -29.47
C ALA A 31 11.85 26.03 -30.78
N ALA A 32 13.10 25.61 -31.11
CA ALA A 32 13.74 25.95 -32.37
C ALA A 32 13.20 25.14 -33.58
N ALA A 33 12.58 23.99 -33.35
CA ALA A 33 11.95 23.16 -34.40
C ALA A 33 10.51 23.56 -34.75
N ALA A 34 9.80 24.24 -33.83
CA ALA A 34 8.41 24.61 -33.97
C ALA A 34 8.13 25.88 -34.84
N HIS A 35 9.16 26.63 -35.23
CA HIS A 35 9.00 27.89 -35.97
C HIS A 35 9.04 27.74 -37.49
N GLY A 36 8.99 26.53 -38.03
CA GLY A 36 9.24 26.30 -39.47
C GLY A 36 8.06 25.91 -40.37
N MET A 37 6.88 25.59 -39.83
CA MET A 37 5.78 25.14 -40.71
C MET A 37 4.41 25.63 -40.20
N ALA A 38 4.06 26.85 -40.51
CA ALA A 38 2.68 27.33 -40.43
C ALA A 38 2.27 27.84 -41.80
N GLN A 39 1.61 27.01 -42.61
CA GLN A 39 0.76 27.49 -43.70
C GLN A 39 -0.27 26.44 -44.12
N ASP A 40 -1.55 26.88 -44.06
CA ASP A 40 -2.77 26.36 -44.67
C ASP A 40 -3.40 25.06 -44.12
N ALA A 41 -4.33 25.21 -43.19
CA ALA A 41 -5.54 24.40 -43.12
C ALA A 41 -6.75 25.25 -42.74
N SER A 42 -7.73 25.30 -43.62
CA SER A 42 -8.96 26.03 -43.48
C SER A 42 -10.05 25.24 -42.76
N LEU A 43 -10.65 25.90 -41.73
CA LEU A 43 -12.04 25.77 -41.29
C LEU A 43 -12.53 24.37 -40.85
N LEU A 44 -12.16 24.02 -39.64
CA LEU A 44 -13.05 23.34 -38.69
C LEU A 44 -13.05 24.18 -37.41
N GLU A 45 -14.23 24.45 -36.85
CA GLU A 45 -14.35 25.21 -35.61
C GLU A 45 -13.50 24.57 -34.54
N GLU A 46 -12.43 25.28 -34.15
CA GLU A 46 -11.53 24.92 -33.09
C GLU A 46 -12.28 25.02 -31.76
N VAL A 47 -12.84 23.91 -31.30
CA VAL A 47 -13.25 23.80 -29.89
C VAL A 47 -11.97 23.59 -29.09
N VAL A 48 -11.39 24.69 -28.62
CA VAL A 48 -10.34 24.64 -27.58
C VAL A 48 -10.94 23.94 -26.38
N VAL A 49 -10.63 22.65 -26.24
CA VAL A 49 -11.07 21.83 -25.12
C VAL A 49 -10.11 22.09 -23.98
N THR A 50 -10.35 23.12 -23.18
CA THR A 50 -9.79 23.22 -21.84
C THR A 50 -10.29 22.01 -21.06
N GLY A 51 -9.40 21.30 -20.41
CA GLY A 51 -9.71 20.10 -19.62
C GLY A 51 -10.84 20.38 -18.62
N SER A 52 -11.91 19.61 -18.71
CA SER A 52 -13.14 19.78 -17.96
C SER A 52 -13.41 18.52 -17.17
N TYR A 53 -13.63 18.65 -15.85
CA TYR A 53 -14.01 17.54 -14.99
C TYR A 53 -15.30 16.86 -15.48
N ALA A 54 -16.29 17.66 -15.90
CA ALA A 54 -17.55 17.15 -16.44
C ALA A 54 -17.33 16.33 -17.72
N LYS A 55 -16.44 16.77 -18.62
CA LYS A 55 -16.09 15.99 -19.83
C LYS A 55 -15.30 14.73 -19.52
N SER A 56 -14.42 14.76 -18.50
CA SER A 56 -13.73 13.55 -18.05
C SER A 56 -14.71 12.49 -17.53
N LEU A 57 -15.72 12.92 -16.77
CA LEU A 57 -16.81 12.07 -16.30
C LEU A 57 -17.68 11.53 -17.47
N GLU A 58 -17.99 12.34 -18.46
CA GLU A 58 -18.74 11.92 -19.66
C GLU A 58 -17.97 10.84 -20.44
N LYS A 59 -16.68 11.04 -20.72
CA LYS A 59 -15.85 10.03 -21.36
C LYS A 59 -15.76 8.72 -20.56
N ALA A 60 -15.66 8.83 -19.23
CA ALA A 60 -15.65 7.66 -18.35
C ALA A 60 -16.96 6.87 -18.45
N ILE A 61 -18.11 7.54 -18.52
CA ILE A 61 -19.43 6.94 -18.77
C ILE A 61 -19.46 6.24 -20.13
N ASP A 62 -18.94 6.85 -21.19
CA ASP A 62 -18.92 6.27 -22.54
C ASP A 62 -18.07 4.99 -22.60
N ILE A 63 -16.89 4.98 -21.95
CA ILE A 63 -16.06 3.78 -21.82
C ILE A 63 -16.84 2.68 -21.09
N LYS A 64 -17.47 3.00 -19.95
CA LYS A 64 -18.28 2.05 -19.19
C LYS A 64 -19.44 1.51 -20.03
N ARG A 65 -20.16 2.37 -20.76
CA ARG A 65 -21.31 1.97 -21.59
C ARG A 65 -20.94 0.99 -22.70
N THR A 66 -19.78 1.18 -23.31
CA THR A 66 -19.31 0.34 -24.44
C THR A 66 -18.66 -0.97 -24.01
N THR A 67 -18.21 -1.09 -22.76
CA THR A 67 -17.64 -2.31 -22.21
C THR A 67 -18.72 -3.36 -21.97
N THR A 68 -18.51 -4.64 -22.33
CA THR A 68 -19.50 -5.72 -22.12
C THR A 68 -19.57 -6.13 -20.64
N GLY A 69 -18.46 -6.17 -19.93
CA GLY A 69 -18.36 -6.52 -18.51
C GLY A 69 -18.52 -5.31 -17.57
N PHE A 70 -18.10 -5.47 -16.31
CA PHE A 70 -18.13 -4.43 -15.28
C PHE A 70 -16.77 -3.72 -15.20
N SER A 71 -16.77 -2.43 -15.45
CA SER A 71 -15.58 -1.57 -15.32
C SER A 71 -15.96 -0.15 -14.97
N ASP A 72 -15.03 0.57 -14.34
CA ASP A 72 -15.11 2.00 -14.08
C ASP A 72 -13.81 2.65 -14.53
N SER A 73 -13.87 3.89 -15.04
CA SER A 73 -12.68 4.58 -15.55
C SER A 73 -12.58 6.01 -15.01
N ILE A 74 -11.36 6.50 -14.89
CA ILE A 74 -11.04 7.92 -14.77
C ILE A 74 -10.23 8.28 -16.01
N VAL A 75 -10.65 9.31 -16.72
CA VAL A 75 -9.96 9.79 -17.92
C VAL A 75 -9.56 11.24 -17.65
N ALA A 76 -8.28 11.52 -17.72
CA ALA A 76 -7.80 12.88 -17.79
C ALA A 76 -7.97 13.36 -19.24
N THR A 77 -8.73 14.43 -19.46
CA THR A 77 -8.81 15.06 -20.77
C THR A 77 -7.48 15.72 -21.14
N ASP A 78 -6.68 16.05 -20.10
CA ASP A 78 -5.32 16.52 -20.20
C ASP A 78 -4.50 15.96 -19.02
N ILE A 79 -3.27 15.55 -19.25
CA ILE A 79 -2.38 14.85 -18.29
C ILE A 79 -2.21 15.59 -16.97
N ALA A 80 -2.20 16.92 -16.97
CA ALA A 80 -2.03 17.71 -15.76
C ALA A 80 -3.34 18.00 -15.00
N ASP A 81 -4.47 17.48 -15.46
CA ASP A 81 -5.78 17.65 -14.81
C ASP A 81 -6.15 16.56 -13.80
N PHE A 82 -5.25 15.61 -13.53
CA PHE A 82 -5.36 14.80 -12.33
C PHE A 82 -5.11 15.74 -11.12
N PRO A 83 -6.18 16.09 -10.38
CA PRO A 83 -6.06 17.09 -9.32
C PRO A 83 -5.36 16.56 -8.08
N GLU A 84 -5.05 15.26 -8.06
CA GLU A 84 -4.47 14.63 -6.92
C GLU A 84 -2.96 14.48 -7.04
N GLN A 85 -2.27 14.66 -5.91
CA GLN A 85 -0.83 14.55 -5.83
C GLN A 85 -0.30 13.11 -5.94
N ASN A 86 -1.22 12.14 -5.89
CA ASN A 86 -0.92 10.72 -5.89
C ASN A 86 -2.04 9.96 -6.62
N LEU A 87 -1.65 9.03 -7.48
CA LEU A 87 -2.60 8.23 -8.26
C LEU A 87 -3.56 7.42 -7.37
N ALA A 88 -3.12 6.92 -6.19
CA ALA A 88 -4.01 6.20 -5.27
C ALA A 88 -5.16 7.08 -4.79
N GLU A 89 -4.90 8.36 -4.45
CA GLU A 89 -5.92 9.30 -4.01
C GLU A 89 -6.98 9.57 -5.09
N ALA A 90 -6.54 9.66 -6.35
CA ALA A 90 -7.46 9.78 -7.49
C ALA A 90 -8.38 8.57 -7.62
N LEU A 91 -7.81 7.37 -7.47
CA LEU A 91 -8.53 6.11 -7.60
C LEU A 91 -9.55 5.88 -6.49
N GLN A 92 -9.36 6.46 -5.30
CA GLN A 92 -10.30 6.35 -4.20
C GLN A 92 -11.70 6.86 -4.55
N ARG A 93 -11.84 7.74 -5.54
CA ARG A 93 -13.14 8.29 -5.98
C ARG A 93 -13.93 7.35 -6.89
N MET A 94 -13.31 6.26 -7.34
CA MET A 94 -13.99 5.26 -8.17
C MET A 94 -14.91 4.37 -7.33
N PRO A 95 -16.03 3.91 -7.90
CA PRO A 95 -16.94 3.00 -7.21
C PRO A 95 -16.25 1.71 -6.75
N GLY A 96 -16.41 1.35 -5.46
CA GLY A 96 -15.81 0.16 -4.89
C GLY A 96 -14.28 0.18 -4.77
N VAL A 97 -13.64 1.33 -4.90
CA VAL A 97 -12.19 1.48 -4.71
C VAL A 97 -11.91 2.18 -3.39
N THR A 98 -11.01 1.60 -2.61
CA THR A 98 -10.47 2.18 -1.37
C THR A 98 -8.96 2.19 -1.41
N ILE A 99 -8.32 2.95 -0.54
CA ILE A 99 -6.87 3.02 -0.45
C ILE A 99 -6.38 2.67 0.94
N GLU A 100 -5.18 2.11 1.00
CA GLU A 100 -4.42 1.99 2.23
C GLU A 100 -3.57 3.24 2.39
N ARG A 101 -3.62 3.83 3.59
CA ARG A 101 -2.85 5.03 3.93
C ARG A 101 -1.69 4.65 4.85
N ASN A 102 -0.51 5.09 4.49
CA ASN A 102 0.66 5.01 5.35
C ASN A 102 1.01 6.42 5.82
N LYS A 103 0.87 6.69 7.11
CA LYS A 103 1.17 8.01 7.72
C LYS A 103 0.46 9.17 6.99
N GLY A 104 -0.84 8.98 6.72
CA GLY A 104 -1.68 9.97 6.04
C GLY A 104 -1.56 9.99 4.52
N LEU A 105 -0.71 9.14 3.91
CA LEU A 105 -0.50 9.09 2.46
C LEU A 105 -1.12 7.83 1.87
N GLY A 106 -1.91 7.96 0.80
CA GLY A 106 -2.39 6.83 0.01
C GLY A 106 -1.22 6.14 -0.68
N SER A 107 -1.03 4.85 -0.48
CA SER A 107 0.07 4.08 -1.08
C SER A 107 -0.40 2.91 -1.91
N LYS A 108 -1.43 2.20 -1.49
CA LYS A 108 -1.95 1.02 -2.18
C LYS A 108 -3.44 1.15 -2.47
N VAL A 109 -3.91 0.40 -3.45
CA VAL A 109 -5.29 0.44 -3.94
C VAL A 109 -5.95 -0.93 -3.69
N ASN A 110 -7.11 -0.88 -3.07
CA ASN A 110 -7.95 -2.04 -2.77
C ASN A 110 -9.24 -1.93 -3.58
N VAL A 111 -9.54 -2.93 -4.38
CA VAL A 111 -10.82 -3.01 -5.11
C VAL A 111 -11.80 -3.82 -4.28
N ARG A 112 -13.01 -3.27 -4.08
CA ARG A 112 -14.06 -3.89 -3.22
C ARG A 112 -13.56 -4.22 -1.82
N SER A 113 -12.70 -3.34 -1.28
CA SER A 113 -12.04 -3.47 0.02
C SER A 113 -11.25 -4.78 0.23
N LEU A 114 -11.07 -5.61 -0.80
CA LEU A 114 -10.18 -6.76 -0.71
C LEU A 114 -8.72 -6.29 -0.62
N PRO A 115 -7.82 -7.06 0.03
CA PRO A 115 -6.41 -6.68 0.18
C PRO A 115 -5.76 -6.27 -1.15
N SER A 116 -4.86 -5.30 -1.10
CA SER A 116 -4.17 -4.77 -2.29
C SER A 116 -3.41 -5.84 -3.09
N GLU A 117 -2.95 -6.89 -2.42
CA GLU A 117 -2.32 -8.04 -3.07
C GLU A 117 -3.26 -8.82 -4.00
N PHE A 118 -4.60 -8.68 -3.85
CA PHE A 118 -5.61 -9.29 -4.72
C PHE A 118 -5.96 -8.44 -5.95
N THR A 119 -5.28 -7.29 -6.10
CA THR A 119 -5.48 -6.37 -7.22
C THR A 119 -4.35 -6.52 -8.23
N TYR A 120 -4.70 -6.84 -9.48
CA TYR A 120 -3.77 -6.83 -10.60
C TYR A 120 -3.54 -5.40 -11.10
N VAL A 121 -2.28 -5.04 -11.43
CA VAL A 121 -1.94 -3.71 -11.95
C VAL A 121 -1.10 -3.83 -13.22
N SER A 122 -1.47 -3.08 -14.25
CA SER A 122 -0.68 -2.97 -15.48
C SER A 122 -0.61 -1.53 -15.99
N ILE A 123 0.49 -1.23 -16.69
CA ILE A 123 0.69 0.05 -17.38
C ILE A 123 0.93 -0.27 -18.86
N ASN A 124 0.13 0.33 -19.74
CA ASN A 124 0.18 0.10 -21.18
C ASN A 124 0.16 -1.40 -21.55
N ASN A 125 -0.76 -2.17 -20.93
CA ASN A 125 -0.97 -3.63 -21.09
C ASN A 125 0.17 -4.51 -20.56
N LEU A 126 1.19 -3.95 -19.93
CA LEU A 126 2.28 -4.69 -19.29
C LEU A 126 2.12 -4.65 -17.77
N SER A 127 2.03 -5.81 -17.10
CA SER A 127 1.99 -5.89 -15.65
C SER A 127 3.28 -5.36 -15.02
N THR A 128 3.13 -4.60 -13.93
CA THR A 128 4.23 -3.86 -13.30
C THR A 128 5.09 -4.74 -12.39
N ALA A 129 6.40 -4.48 -12.38
CA ALA A 129 7.30 -4.92 -11.32
C ALA A 129 7.06 -4.09 -10.05
N SER A 130 7.40 -4.64 -8.88
CA SER A 130 7.19 -4.00 -7.59
C SER A 130 8.39 -4.13 -6.67
N GLY A 131 8.77 -3.02 -6.02
CA GLY A 131 9.76 -3.00 -4.94
C GLY A 131 9.27 -3.59 -3.61
N SER A 132 8.00 -4.02 -3.52
CA SER A 132 7.47 -4.70 -2.33
C SER A 132 7.98 -6.14 -2.22
N GLY A 133 7.89 -6.74 -1.02
CA GLY A 133 8.17 -8.17 -0.82
C GLY A 133 7.13 -9.10 -1.42
N GLY A 134 5.94 -8.58 -1.76
CA GLY A 134 4.79 -9.29 -2.33
C GLY A 134 4.62 -9.10 -3.83
N ARG A 135 3.35 -9.05 -4.26
CA ARG A 135 2.92 -8.77 -5.66
C ARG A 135 2.19 -7.43 -5.77
N ASP A 136 1.85 -6.83 -4.64
CA ASP A 136 1.18 -5.54 -4.56
C ASP A 136 2.05 -4.41 -5.14
N VAL A 137 1.39 -3.42 -5.73
CA VAL A 137 2.04 -2.26 -6.34
C VAL A 137 1.83 -1.03 -5.46
N GLU A 138 2.93 -0.33 -5.21
CA GLU A 138 2.93 0.96 -4.50
C GLU A 138 2.63 2.06 -5.53
N PHE A 139 1.46 2.71 -5.43
CA PHE A 139 1.00 3.73 -6.39
C PHE A 139 1.62 5.10 -6.14
N ASP A 140 2.25 5.29 -5.01
CA ASP A 140 2.95 6.53 -4.65
C ASP A 140 4.26 6.73 -5.41
N ILE A 141 4.79 5.70 -6.09
CA ILE A 141 5.93 5.82 -7.00
C ILE A 141 5.57 6.49 -8.34
N PHE A 142 4.28 6.49 -8.72
CA PHE A 142 3.85 7.06 -10.00
C PHE A 142 3.45 8.53 -9.84
N ALA A 143 3.99 9.37 -10.70
CA ALA A 143 3.56 10.76 -10.83
C ALA A 143 2.21 10.79 -11.58
N SER A 144 1.19 11.42 -10.98
CA SER A 144 -0.17 11.47 -11.56
C SER A 144 -0.21 12.16 -12.94
N GLU A 145 0.69 13.11 -13.17
CA GLU A 145 0.73 13.94 -14.38
C GLU A 145 1.14 13.18 -15.65
N ILE A 146 1.74 12.01 -15.49
CA ILE A 146 2.16 11.18 -16.64
C ILE A 146 1.08 10.17 -17.06
N ILE A 147 -0.03 10.11 -16.32
CA ILE A 147 -1.13 9.16 -16.54
C ILE A 147 -2.26 9.83 -17.34
N GLN A 148 -2.73 9.18 -18.40
CA GLN A 148 -3.86 9.66 -19.20
C GLN A 148 -5.20 9.10 -18.76
N SER A 149 -5.23 7.81 -18.42
CA SER A 149 -6.44 7.15 -17.92
C SER A 149 -6.13 5.98 -17.03
N VAL A 150 -7.07 5.67 -16.14
CA VAL A 150 -7.06 4.46 -15.35
C VAL A 150 -8.43 3.80 -15.43
N THR A 151 -8.44 2.50 -15.74
CA THR A 151 -9.66 1.68 -15.74
C THR A 151 -9.54 0.60 -14.69
N VAL A 152 -10.53 0.51 -13.81
CA VAL A 152 -10.69 -0.60 -12.86
C VAL A 152 -11.69 -1.58 -13.45
N LYS A 153 -11.20 -2.75 -13.89
CA LYS A 153 -11.98 -3.83 -14.46
C LYS A 153 -12.32 -4.83 -13.36
N LYS A 154 -13.61 -5.04 -13.11
CA LYS A 154 -14.13 -5.87 -12.02
C LYS A 154 -14.55 -7.26 -12.46
N SER A 155 -14.86 -7.44 -13.74
CA SER A 155 -15.15 -8.73 -14.37
C SER A 155 -14.17 -8.99 -15.52
N PRO A 156 -13.31 -10.04 -15.41
CA PRO A 156 -12.32 -10.35 -16.44
C PRO A 156 -12.97 -11.02 -17.68
N THR A 157 -12.24 -10.94 -18.78
CA THR A 157 -12.45 -11.76 -19.99
C THR A 157 -11.30 -12.76 -20.12
N ALA A 158 -11.40 -13.73 -21.02
CA ALA A 158 -10.32 -14.69 -21.25
C ALA A 158 -9.03 -14.05 -21.81
N ALA A 159 -9.12 -12.87 -22.43
CA ALA A 159 -7.96 -12.13 -22.95
C ALA A 159 -7.14 -11.43 -21.85
N ASP A 160 -7.77 -11.14 -20.69
CA ASP A 160 -7.09 -10.44 -19.60
C ASP A 160 -6.06 -11.35 -18.91
N GLU A 161 -4.93 -10.76 -18.48
CA GLU A 161 -3.96 -11.47 -17.65
C GLU A 161 -4.60 -11.76 -16.28
N GLU A 162 -4.40 -12.96 -15.80
CA GLU A 162 -4.89 -13.42 -14.50
C GLU A 162 -4.10 -12.77 -13.35
N GLY A 163 -4.68 -12.73 -12.14
CA GLY A 163 -4.04 -12.17 -10.94
C GLY A 163 -4.89 -11.11 -10.23
N GLY A 164 -6.09 -10.84 -10.72
CA GLY A 164 -7.00 -9.82 -10.15
C GLY A 164 -8.27 -10.42 -9.54
N ILE A 165 -8.18 -11.12 -8.39
CA ILE A 165 -9.38 -11.59 -7.67
C ILE A 165 -10.26 -10.40 -7.24
N ALA A 166 -9.67 -9.33 -6.75
CA ALA A 166 -10.38 -8.12 -6.41
C ALA A 166 -10.87 -7.38 -7.67
N GLY A 167 -9.98 -7.23 -8.63
CA GLY A 167 -10.14 -6.56 -9.91
C GLY A 167 -8.79 -6.21 -10.51
N SER A 168 -8.80 -5.61 -11.71
CA SER A 168 -7.60 -5.19 -12.42
C SER A 168 -7.58 -3.68 -12.61
N VAL A 169 -6.48 -3.04 -12.22
CA VAL A 169 -6.20 -1.61 -12.41
C VAL A 169 -5.32 -1.45 -13.65
N LEU A 170 -5.89 -0.93 -14.71
CA LEU A 170 -5.25 -0.75 -16.01
C LEU A 170 -4.92 0.72 -16.21
N ILE A 171 -3.64 1.05 -16.21
CA ILE A 171 -3.12 2.40 -16.33
C ILE A 171 -2.66 2.62 -17.79
N SER A 172 -3.03 3.75 -18.36
CA SER A 172 -2.57 4.15 -19.69
C SER A 172 -1.84 5.49 -19.61
N THR A 173 -0.70 5.58 -20.27
CA THR A 173 0.03 6.84 -20.46
C THR A 173 -0.35 7.46 -21.81
N ALA A 174 -0.19 8.78 -21.93
CA ALA A 174 -0.53 9.47 -23.16
C ALA A 174 0.40 9.10 -24.32
N ARG A 175 -0.15 9.08 -25.52
CA ARG A 175 0.57 8.86 -26.78
C ARG A 175 0.43 10.04 -27.75
N PRO A 176 1.37 10.22 -28.68
CA PRO A 176 1.37 11.42 -29.55
C PRO A 176 0.10 11.57 -30.39
N PHE A 177 -0.48 10.48 -30.93
CA PHE A 177 -1.69 10.53 -31.75
C PHE A 177 -3.00 10.66 -30.95
N ASP A 178 -2.92 10.72 -29.60
CA ASP A 178 -4.06 11.08 -28.75
C ASP A 178 -4.39 12.59 -28.85
N TYR A 179 -3.45 13.38 -29.38
CA TYR A 179 -3.57 14.81 -29.60
C TYR A 179 -3.70 15.13 -31.10
N ASN A 180 -4.61 16.02 -31.42
CA ASN A 180 -4.82 16.43 -32.83
C ASN A 180 -3.68 17.31 -33.35
N ASP A 181 -3.07 18.12 -32.47
CA ASP A 181 -2.04 19.10 -32.77
C ASP A 181 -0.84 18.98 -31.81
N ALA A 182 0.20 19.77 -32.09
CA ALA A 182 1.32 19.90 -31.18
C ALA A 182 0.83 20.38 -29.80
N LYS A 183 1.21 19.68 -28.75
CA LYS A 183 0.82 19.98 -27.38
C LYS A 183 2.05 20.31 -26.55
N PHE A 184 1.95 21.38 -25.76
CA PHE A 184 2.98 21.78 -24.83
C PHE A 184 2.36 22.24 -23.51
N VAL A 185 2.62 21.49 -22.44
CA VAL A 185 2.04 21.79 -21.12
C VAL A 185 3.16 21.97 -20.09
N VAL A 186 3.05 22.98 -19.27
CA VAL A 186 3.89 23.21 -18.09
C VAL A 186 3.02 23.45 -16.89
N SER A 187 3.29 22.79 -15.77
CA SER A 187 2.66 23.10 -14.50
C SER A 187 3.69 23.30 -13.39
N ALA A 188 3.36 24.18 -12.45
CA ALA A 188 4.12 24.40 -11.22
C ALA A 188 3.14 24.56 -10.05
N GLU A 189 3.40 23.87 -8.97
CA GLU A 189 2.58 23.83 -7.77
C GLU A 189 3.46 23.98 -6.53
N GLY A 190 2.93 24.66 -5.50
CA GLY A 190 3.49 24.67 -4.17
C GLY A 190 2.43 24.24 -3.17
N ALA A 191 2.73 23.24 -2.34
CA ALA A 191 1.82 22.68 -1.35
C ALA A 191 2.34 22.88 0.07
N HIS A 192 1.46 23.31 0.97
CA HIS A 192 1.77 23.56 2.38
C HIS A 192 1.01 22.56 3.27
N ASN A 193 1.72 21.89 4.17
CA ASN A 193 1.13 21.04 5.20
C ASN A 193 1.07 21.76 6.54
N SER A 194 -0.08 21.69 7.23
CA SER A 194 -0.36 22.44 8.47
C SER A 194 0.43 21.98 9.69
N ILE A 195 1.03 20.78 9.68
CA ILE A 195 1.82 20.24 10.80
C ILE A 195 3.32 20.39 10.54
N SER A 196 3.79 20.07 9.33
CA SER A 196 5.21 20.27 8.99
C SER A 196 5.55 21.75 8.74
N GLU A 197 4.54 22.59 8.40
CA GLU A 197 4.71 23.99 8.01
C GLU A 197 5.65 24.21 6.81
N GLU A 198 6.03 23.14 6.10
CA GLU A 198 6.88 23.17 4.92
C GLU A 198 6.07 23.45 3.65
N ILE A 199 6.75 23.98 2.64
CA ILE A 199 6.19 24.22 1.31
C ILE A 199 6.91 23.31 0.32
N ASP A 200 6.20 22.37 -0.24
CA ASP A 200 6.69 21.34 -1.15
C ASP A 200 6.42 21.75 -2.61
N PRO A 201 7.46 21.87 -3.44
CA PRO A 201 7.29 22.20 -4.85
C PRO A 201 7.02 20.94 -5.69
N LYS A 202 6.22 21.14 -6.75
CA LYS A 202 6.00 20.16 -7.81
C LYS A 202 6.03 20.86 -9.16
N VAL A 203 6.73 20.29 -10.13
CA VAL A 203 6.84 20.84 -11.49
C VAL A 203 6.64 19.70 -12.48
N SER A 204 5.81 19.93 -13.51
CA SER A 204 5.68 18.99 -14.60
C SER A 204 5.74 19.66 -15.98
N PHE A 205 6.08 18.86 -16.96
CA PHE A 205 6.26 19.27 -18.34
C PHE A 205 5.78 18.15 -19.27
N LEU A 206 5.06 18.52 -20.35
CA LEU A 206 4.73 17.62 -21.45
C LEU A 206 4.93 18.32 -22.76
N ALA A 207 5.51 17.59 -23.72
CA ALA A 207 5.55 18.00 -25.13
C ALA A 207 5.19 16.83 -26.01
N SER A 208 4.29 17.05 -26.97
CA SER A 208 3.86 16.07 -27.96
C SER A 208 3.75 16.72 -29.32
N ASN A 209 4.11 15.99 -30.36
CA ASN A 209 3.87 16.43 -31.76
C ASN A 209 3.80 15.22 -32.69
N THR A 210 3.11 15.40 -33.82
CA THR A 210 3.02 14.45 -34.91
C THR A 210 3.67 15.00 -36.18
N PHE A 211 4.36 14.13 -36.93
CA PHE A 211 5.13 14.47 -38.12
C PHE A 211 4.77 13.49 -39.24
N GLY A 212 3.62 13.68 -39.89
CA GLY A 212 3.07 12.72 -40.83
C GLY A 212 2.75 11.39 -40.15
N ASP A 213 3.42 10.31 -40.55
CA ASP A 213 3.19 8.96 -40.01
C ASP A 213 3.88 8.73 -38.64
N PHE A 214 4.67 9.67 -38.13
CA PHE A 214 5.39 9.56 -36.87
C PHE A 214 4.85 10.52 -35.83
N GLY A 215 4.83 10.07 -34.58
CA GLY A 215 4.53 10.89 -33.43
C GLY A 215 5.59 10.69 -32.35
N ALA A 216 5.86 11.75 -31.58
CA ALA A 216 6.75 11.70 -30.41
C ALA A 216 6.16 12.51 -29.27
N LEU A 217 6.21 11.94 -28.07
CA LEU A 217 5.79 12.57 -26.82
C LEU A 217 6.86 12.35 -25.76
N VAL A 218 7.08 13.36 -24.93
CA VAL A 218 7.83 13.25 -23.68
C VAL A 218 7.10 14.00 -22.57
N SER A 219 7.02 13.38 -21.39
CA SER A 219 6.53 14.03 -20.18
C SER A 219 7.52 13.82 -19.04
N VAL A 220 7.69 14.82 -18.20
CA VAL A 220 8.58 14.80 -17.03
C VAL A 220 7.85 15.43 -15.84
N SER A 221 7.92 14.81 -14.67
CA SER A 221 7.42 15.35 -13.42
C SER A 221 8.46 15.21 -12.32
N VAL A 222 8.60 16.21 -11.48
CA VAL A 222 9.45 16.21 -10.27
C VAL A 222 8.67 16.83 -9.13
N ALA A 223 8.66 16.17 -7.99
CA ALA A 223 7.97 16.62 -6.80
C ALA A 223 8.81 16.36 -5.55
N GLU A 224 8.78 17.29 -4.63
CA GLU A 224 9.23 17.11 -3.25
C GLU A 224 8.00 17.08 -2.34
N ARG A 225 8.08 16.34 -1.23
CA ARG A 225 7.02 16.28 -0.23
C ARG A 225 7.60 16.05 1.16
N THR A 226 7.22 16.91 2.08
CA THR A 226 7.53 16.77 3.51
C THR A 226 6.24 16.54 4.27
N ASN A 227 6.10 15.34 4.82
CA ASN A 227 4.96 14.98 5.65
C ASN A 227 5.41 14.73 7.08
N ARG A 228 4.71 15.34 8.03
CA ARG A 228 4.85 15.05 9.45
C ARG A 228 3.61 14.35 9.95
N THR A 229 3.81 13.32 10.78
CA THR A 229 2.72 12.64 11.47
C THR A 229 3.08 12.54 12.95
N ASP A 230 2.25 13.13 13.80
CA ASP A 230 2.36 12.97 15.25
C ASP A 230 1.40 11.86 15.68
N SER A 231 1.87 10.93 16.49
CA SER A 231 1.03 9.83 16.95
C SER A 231 1.27 9.48 18.42
N ASN A 232 0.19 9.22 19.13
CA ASN A 232 0.23 8.42 20.34
C ASN A 232 -0.04 6.98 19.92
N SER A 233 0.99 6.17 19.87
CA SER A 233 0.93 4.84 19.29
C SER A 233 1.67 3.79 20.12
N GLY A 234 1.40 2.52 19.80
CA GLY A 234 2.02 1.41 20.48
C GLY A 234 1.31 1.06 21.77
N ILE A 235 0.06 1.45 21.94
CA ILE A 235 -0.79 0.97 23.02
C ILE A 235 -1.20 -0.44 22.65
N ASN A 236 -0.30 -1.39 22.92
CA ASN A 236 -0.59 -2.79 22.72
C ASN A 236 -1.12 -3.39 24.01
N PHE A 237 -2.20 -4.12 23.92
CA PHE A 237 -2.67 -4.97 25.00
C PHE A 237 -2.04 -6.35 24.82
N ARG A 238 -1.49 -6.91 25.89
CA ARG A 238 -0.93 -8.26 25.87
C ARG A 238 -1.53 -9.12 26.95
N PRO A 239 -1.70 -10.43 26.67
CA PRO A 239 -2.12 -11.37 27.67
C PRO A 239 -1.00 -11.65 28.69
N LEU A 240 -1.38 -11.90 29.91
CA LEU A 240 -0.46 -12.24 30.98
C LEU A 240 0.36 -13.52 30.68
N SER A 241 -0.17 -14.43 29.88
CA SER A 241 0.53 -15.64 29.41
C SER A 241 1.86 -15.35 28.72
N ARG A 242 1.92 -14.31 27.91
CA ARG A 242 3.16 -13.89 27.22
C ARG A 242 4.34 -13.64 28.17
N TRP A 243 4.04 -13.23 29.38
CA TRP A 243 5.06 -13.01 30.39
C TRP A 243 5.31 -14.28 31.21
N THR A 244 4.25 -15.01 31.61
CA THR A 244 4.36 -16.22 32.43
C THR A 244 5.05 -17.39 31.71
N GLU A 245 4.96 -17.42 30.37
CA GLU A 245 5.61 -18.43 29.51
C GLU A 245 7.09 -18.14 29.23
N LYS A 246 7.56 -16.90 29.40
CA LYS A 246 8.97 -16.58 29.12
C LYS A 246 9.89 -17.48 29.98
N THR A 247 10.66 -18.28 29.29
CA THR A 247 11.74 -19.07 29.91
C THR A 247 12.80 -18.11 30.43
N GLY A 248 13.00 -18.04 31.71
CA GLY A 248 13.96 -17.13 32.37
C GLY A 248 13.32 -16.16 33.35
N SER A 249 12.01 -15.94 33.32
CA SER A 249 11.34 -15.29 34.45
C SER A 249 11.47 -16.19 35.68
N SER A 250 12.12 -15.68 36.75
CA SER A 250 12.23 -16.52 37.95
C SER A 250 10.82 -16.88 38.43
N LYS A 251 10.66 -18.10 38.91
CA LYS A 251 9.39 -18.54 39.53
C LYS A 251 8.93 -17.55 40.57
N TRP A 252 9.88 -16.98 41.35
CA TRP A 252 9.62 -15.99 42.40
C TRP A 252 8.98 -14.70 41.84
N GLN A 253 9.44 -14.19 40.71
CA GLN A 253 8.86 -12.98 40.10
C GLN A 253 7.43 -13.24 39.60
N ALA A 254 7.19 -14.40 39.02
CA ALA A 254 5.86 -14.81 38.58
C ALA A 254 4.90 -14.95 39.78
N ASP A 255 5.33 -15.63 40.83
CA ASP A 255 4.55 -15.83 42.03
C ASP A 255 4.20 -14.49 42.71
N GLN A 256 5.12 -13.49 42.70
CA GLN A 256 4.84 -12.15 43.21
C GLN A 256 3.78 -11.41 42.39
N THR A 257 3.88 -11.45 41.05
CA THR A 257 2.91 -10.81 40.18
C THR A 257 1.52 -11.40 40.36
N LEU A 258 1.42 -12.74 40.45
CA LEU A 258 0.15 -13.43 40.69
C LEU A 258 -0.42 -13.10 42.07
N ALA A 259 0.41 -12.94 43.05
CA ALA A 259 -0.02 -12.54 44.42
C ALA A 259 -0.58 -11.10 44.47
N VAL A 260 -0.01 -10.18 43.68
CA VAL A 260 -0.55 -8.82 43.51
C VAL A 260 -1.92 -8.87 42.82
N LEU A 261 -2.02 -9.65 41.74
CA LEU A 261 -3.29 -9.86 41.01
C LEU A 261 -4.39 -10.39 41.92
N GLU A 262 -4.12 -11.46 42.67
CA GLU A 262 -5.07 -12.05 43.63
C GLU A 262 -5.47 -11.04 44.71
N ARG A 263 -4.49 -10.33 45.28
CA ARG A 263 -4.73 -9.34 46.33
C ARG A 263 -5.65 -8.21 45.88
N ASP A 264 -5.42 -7.66 44.65
CA ASP A 264 -6.07 -6.43 44.21
C ASP A 264 -7.34 -6.67 43.40
N THR A 265 -7.45 -7.83 42.75
CA THR A 265 -8.61 -8.15 41.88
C THR A 265 -9.43 -9.33 42.39
N GLY A 266 -8.90 -10.14 43.29
CA GLY A 266 -9.52 -11.39 43.74
C GLY A 266 -9.40 -12.54 42.72
N ILE A 267 -8.71 -12.37 41.61
CA ILE A 267 -8.51 -13.39 40.60
C ILE A 267 -7.37 -14.31 41.04
N VAL A 268 -7.69 -15.59 41.22
CA VAL A 268 -6.73 -16.63 41.62
C VAL A 268 -6.26 -17.40 40.41
N ILE A 269 -4.95 -17.54 40.24
CA ILE A 269 -4.34 -18.35 39.19
C ILE A 269 -3.49 -19.43 39.88
N ASP A 270 -4.01 -20.64 39.89
CA ASP A 270 -3.36 -21.78 40.54
C ASP A 270 -2.11 -22.27 39.80
N ASP A 271 -2.10 -22.13 38.47
CA ASP A 271 -0.99 -22.48 37.59
C ASP A 271 -0.69 -21.34 36.62
N ARG A 272 0.54 -20.81 36.69
CA ARG A 272 1.02 -19.72 35.80
C ARG A 272 1.06 -20.09 34.31
N PHE A 273 1.07 -21.37 34.00
CA PHE A 273 1.03 -21.88 32.61
C PHE A 273 -0.40 -22.22 32.17
N ASN A 274 -1.39 -21.98 32.99
CA ASN A 274 -2.77 -22.15 32.58
C ASN A 274 -3.19 -21.05 31.60
N LYS A 275 -3.07 -21.33 30.30
CA LYS A 275 -3.41 -20.41 29.22
C LYS A 275 -4.87 -20.02 29.20
N ASP A 276 -5.77 -20.88 29.63
CA ASP A 276 -7.22 -20.60 29.64
C ASP A 276 -7.57 -19.40 30.55
N ILE A 277 -6.75 -19.12 31.53
CA ILE A 277 -6.92 -18.01 32.45
C ILE A 277 -5.94 -16.86 32.12
N THR A 278 -4.66 -17.15 31.90
CA THR A 278 -3.63 -16.13 31.72
C THR A 278 -3.78 -15.39 30.39
N ASN A 279 -4.34 -16.03 29.34
CA ASN A 279 -4.67 -15.37 28.10
C ASN A 279 -5.82 -14.36 28.26
N ARG A 280 -6.69 -14.53 29.25
CA ARG A 280 -7.86 -13.68 29.49
C ARG A 280 -7.59 -12.47 30.37
N ILE A 281 -6.37 -12.32 30.89
CA ILE A 281 -5.97 -11.14 31.66
C ILE A 281 -5.04 -10.34 30.78
N VAL A 282 -5.49 -9.16 30.35
CA VAL A 282 -4.77 -8.28 29.43
C VAL A 282 -4.36 -6.98 30.10
N PHE A 283 -3.21 -6.48 29.73
CA PHE A 283 -2.64 -5.23 30.23
C PHE A 283 -1.89 -4.49 29.11
N HIS A 284 -1.60 -3.23 29.33
CA HIS A 284 -0.81 -2.44 28.37
C HIS A 284 0.62 -2.95 28.30
N ASP A 285 1.11 -3.21 27.08
CA ASP A 285 2.50 -3.62 26.81
C ASP A 285 3.42 -2.41 26.65
N LYS A 286 3.04 -1.51 25.77
CA LYS A 286 3.77 -0.30 25.41
C LYS A 286 2.82 0.89 25.41
N ILE A 287 3.31 2.02 25.88
CA ILE A 287 2.63 3.30 25.77
C ILE A 287 3.68 4.29 25.31
N GLY A 288 3.46 4.99 24.21
CA GLY A 288 4.47 5.90 23.68
C GLY A 288 3.92 7.00 22.80
N ASP A 289 4.67 8.06 22.75
CA ASP A 289 4.51 9.19 21.85
C ASP A 289 5.55 9.08 20.74
N ARG A 290 5.14 9.41 19.50
CA ARG A 290 5.95 9.22 18.32
C ARG A 290 5.77 10.38 17.35
N ALA A 291 6.87 10.94 16.90
CA ALA A 291 6.88 11.88 15.79
C ALA A 291 7.55 11.25 14.57
N TYR A 292 6.87 11.28 13.45
CA TYR A 292 7.40 10.92 12.14
C TYR A 292 7.63 12.16 11.31
N LEU A 293 8.79 12.24 10.69
CA LEU A 293 9.06 13.13 9.59
C LEU A 293 9.39 12.28 8.36
N ASN A 294 8.70 12.53 7.26
CA ASN A 294 8.87 11.81 6.01
C ASN A 294 9.18 12.82 4.92
N GLU A 295 10.40 12.78 4.40
CA GLU A 295 10.86 13.61 3.29
C GLU A 295 10.97 12.75 2.03
N GLN A 296 10.23 13.12 0.99
CA GLN A 296 10.11 12.37 -0.25
C GLN A 296 10.54 13.22 -1.44
N GLU A 297 11.37 12.65 -2.30
CA GLU A 297 11.71 13.19 -3.61
C GLU A 297 11.22 12.18 -4.68
N LYS A 298 10.43 12.65 -5.64
CA LYS A 298 9.88 11.83 -6.73
C LYS A 298 10.23 12.44 -8.07
N TRP A 299 10.55 11.60 -9.02
CA TRP A 299 10.65 11.99 -10.40
C TRP A 299 10.06 10.92 -11.31
N GLY A 300 9.47 11.34 -12.41
CA GLY A 300 8.95 10.45 -13.43
C GLY A 300 9.19 11.01 -14.82
N VAL A 301 9.47 10.12 -15.75
CA VAL A 301 9.64 10.44 -17.17
C VAL A 301 8.85 9.43 -17.96
N THR A 302 7.99 9.88 -18.88
CA THR A 302 7.44 9.03 -19.93
C THR A 302 7.89 9.53 -21.29
N ALA A 303 8.09 8.58 -22.21
CA ALA A 303 8.33 8.87 -23.61
C ALA A 303 7.53 7.88 -24.46
N ALA A 304 6.85 8.39 -25.47
CA ALA A 304 6.11 7.56 -26.43
C ALA A 304 6.52 7.93 -27.85
N PHE A 305 6.76 6.92 -28.67
CA PHE A 305 7.02 7.06 -30.11
C PHE A 305 6.02 6.18 -30.85
N GLN A 306 5.23 6.79 -31.71
CA GLN A 306 4.28 6.08 -32.57
C GLN A 306 4.68 6.18 -34.03
N TYR A 307 4.45 5.09 -34.77
CA TYR A 307 4.58 5.01 -36.21
C TYR A 307 3.29 4.42 -36.80
N GLN A 308 2.54 5.23 -37.55
CA GLN A 308 1.25 4.89 -38.13
C GLN A 308 1.22 5.26 -39.61
N PRO A 309 1.84 4.44 -40.50
CA PRO A 309 1.92 4.75 -41.95
C PRO A 309 0.60 4.54 -42.67
N SER A 310 -0.39 3.94 -42.01
CA SER A 310 -1.74 3.72 -42.53
C SER A 310 -2.73 3.54 -41.41
N ASP A 311 -4.03 3.66 -41.72
CA ASP A 311 -5.11 3.39 -40.75
C ASP A 311 -5.16 1.91 -40.29
N THR A 312 -4.45 1.02 -41.02
CA THR A 312 -4.43 -0.43 -40.76
C THR A 312 -3.18 -0.92 -39.99
N PHE A 313 -2.22 -0.06 -39.74
CA PHE A 313 -0.99 -0.45 -39.03
C PHE A 313 -0.52 0.66 -38.08
N SER A 314 -0.31 0.30 -36.80
CA SER A 314 0.26 1.15 -35.76
C SER A 314 1.33 0.39 -34.99
N LEU A 315 2.41 1.07 -34.67
CA LEU A 315 3.48 0.61 -33.78
C LEU A 315 3.74 1.69 -32.75
N ALA A 316 3.65 1.38 -31.47
CA ALA A 316 3.88 2.29 -30.37
C ALA A 316 4.96 1.74 -29.44
N PHE A 317 6.02 2.50 -29.24
CA PHE A 317 7.03 2.27 -28.21
C PHE A 317 6.78 3.21 -27.04
N ASP A 318 6.56 2.67 -25.87
CA ASP A 318 6.36 3.41 -24.64
C ASP A 318 7.53 3.12 -23.69
N ALA A 319 8.05 4.17 -23.06
CA ALA A 319 9.05 4.09 -22.00
C ALA A 319 8.56 4.88 -20.78
N MET A 320 8.66 4.27 -19.62
CA MET A 320 8.37 4.89 -18.33
C MET A 320 9.52 4.63 -17.37
N LEU A 321 10.06 5.71 -16.82
CA LEU A 321 11.13 5.70 -15.83
C LEU A 321 10.64 6.48 -14.61
N GLY A 322 10.91 6.01 -13.43
CA GLY A 322 10.57 6.72 -12.21
C GLY A 322 11.55 6.43 -11.10
N GLY A 323 11.68 7.37 -10.19
CA GLY A 323 12.45 7.21 -8.98
C GLY A 323 11.74 7.83 -7.79
N TYR A 324 11.89 7.17 -6.67
CA TYR A 324 11.31 7.56 -5.40
C TYR A 324 12.36 7.40 -4.31
N ASP A 325 12.84 8.53 -3.79
CA ASP A 325 13.75 8.59 -2.67
C ASP A 325 12.95 9.06 -1.45
N ASN A 326 12.99 8.31 -0.35
CA ASN A 326 12.23 8.58 0.86
C ASN A 326 13.13 8.46 2.09
N THR A 327 13.19 9.51 2.90
CA THR A 327 13.83 9.50 4.21
C THR A 327 12.76 9.65 5.29
N GLU A 328 12.66 8.67 6.16
CA GLU A 328 11.79 8.68 7.33
C GLU A 328 12.62 8.82 8.59
N ASP A 329 12.41 9.89 9.33
CA ASP A 329 12.88 10.05 10.70
C ASP A 329 11.75 9.74 11.68
N GLU A 330 11.98 8.80 12.58
CA GLU A 330 11.05 8.40 13.64
C GLU A 330 11.70 8.64 14.99
N TYR A 331 11.00 9.34 15.86
CA TYR A 331 11.42 9.66 17.22
C TYR A 331 10.36 9.20 18.21
N ASP A 332 10.67 8.13 18.97
CA ASP A 332 9.78 7.54 19.97
C ASP A 332 10.23 7.86 21.38
N ALA A 333 9.28 8.18 22.25
CA ALA A 333 9.42 8.16 23.70
C ALA A 333 8.37 7.21 24.28
N ALA A 334 8.76 6.05 24.78
CA ALA A 334 7.84 5.01 25.20
C ALA A 334 8.16 4.38 26.56
N ALA A 335 7.11 3.93 27.25
CA ALA A 335 7.20 3.10 28.45
C ALA A 335 6.75 1.66 28.12
N TYR A 336 7.61 0.69 28.44
CA TYR A 336 7.35 -0.74 28.23
C TYR A 336 6.92 -1.39 29.53
N THR A 337 5.64 -1.58 29.70
CA THR A 337 5.06 -2.18 30.89
C THR A 337 5.17 -3.71 30.89
N ALA A 338 5.16 -4.36 29.72
CA ALA A 338 5.34 -5.80 29.63
C ALA A 338 6.69 -6.29 30.10
N SER A 339 7.77 -5.56 29.81
CA SER A 339 9.10 -5.88 30.34
C SER A 339 9.19 -5.63 31.84
N SER A 340 8.23 -4.90 32.41
CA SER A 340 8.17 -4.44 33.79
C SER A 340 7.12 -5.15 34.63
N ILE A 341 6.37 -6.10 34.08
CA ILE A 341 5.27 -6.79 34.79
C ILE A 341 5.78 -7.52 36.06
N SER A 342 7.04 -7.95 36.04
CA SER A 342 7.69 -8.53 37.24
C SER A 342 7.89 -7.54 38.38
N ALA A 343 7.74 -6.24 38.10
CA ALA A 343 7.81 -5.15 39.08
C ALA A 343 6.42 -4.59 39.41
N LEU A 344 5.37 -5.33 39.14
CA LEU A 344 3.99 -4.96 39.48
C LEU A 344 3.83 -4.76 40.98
N GLU A 345 3.40 -3.56 41.38
CA GLU A 345 3.20 -3.20 42.79
C GLU A 345 1.72 -3.19 43.20
N THR A 346 0.88 -2.56 42.38
CA THR A 346 -0.55 -2.37 42.73
C THR A 346 -1.38 -2.26 41.46
N ILE A 347 -2.51 -2.95 41.45
CA ILE A 347 -3.60 -2.78 40.48
C ILE A 347 -4.65 -1.89 41.18
N HIS A 348 -4.81 -0.67 40.68
CA HIS A 348 -5.74 0.32 41.24
C HIS A 348 -7.12 0.23 40.66
N ASP A 349 -7.21 -0.21 39.38
CA ASP A 349 -8.46 -0.38 38.66
C ASP A 349 -8.34 -1.44 37.55
N TYR A 350 -9.42 -2.18 37.33
CA TYR A 350 -9.54 -3.17 36.29
C TYR A 350 -10.99 -3.26 35.79
N ASP A 351 -11.15 -3.71 34.53
CA ASP A 351 -12.44 -3.92 33.92
C ASP A 351 -12.63 -5.41 33.64
N SER A 352 -13.69 -5.96 34.20
CA SER A 352 -14.18 -7.33 33.95
C SER A 352 -15.57 -7.35 33.34
N THR A 353 -16.08 -6.19 32.90
CA THR A 353 -17.47 -6.02 32.44
C THR A 353 -17.60 -5.80 30.95
N THR A 354 -16.73 -5.00 30.35
CA THR A 354 -16.80 -4.64 28.92
C THR A 354 -16.61 -5.85 28.01
N LEU A 355 -15.73 -6.77 28.39
CA LEU A 355 -15.45 -7.99 27.62
C LEU A 355 -15.86 -9.25 28.38
N ALA A 356 -16.91 -9.15 29.24
CA ALA A 356 -17.38 -10.25 30.08
C ALA A 356 -17.87 -11.47 29.27
N GLU A 357 -18.40 -11.28 28.07
CA GLU A 357 -18.83 -12.34 27.18
C GLU A 357 -17.66 -13.24 26.73
N HIS A 358 -16.44 -12.69 26.63
CA HIS A 358 -15.21 -13.42 26.32
C HIS A 358 -14.43 -13.82 27.58
N GLY A 359 -14.91 -13.43 28.78
CA GLY A 359 -14.24 -13.69 30.05
C GLY A 359 -12.93 -12.94 30.21
N ILE A 360 -12.73 -11.82 29.50
CA ILE A 360 -11.50 -11.04 29.49
C ILE A 360 -11.53 -9.97 30.59
N VAL A 361 -10.43 -9.86 31.32
CA VAL A 361 -10.18 -8.83 32.34
C VAL A 361 -9.08 -7.90 31.85
N VAL A 362 -9.33 -6.60 31.83
CA VAL A 362 -8.39 -5.58 31.42
C VAL A 362 -7.88 -4.80 32.62
N LEU A 363 -6.57 -4.79 32.84
CA LEU A 363 -5.93 -4.00 33.89
C LEU A 363 -5.81 -2.54 33.42
N ARG A 364 -6.59 -1.63 34.03
CA ARG A 364 -6.73 -0.23 33.58
C ARG A 364 -5.76 0.75 34.23
N ASP A 365 -5.50 0.57 35.52
CA ASP A 365 -4.66 1.49 36.32
C ASP A 365 -3.71 0.67 37.18
N VAL A 366 -2.42 0.71 36.84
CA VAL A 366 -1.42 -0.19 37.38
C VAL A 366 -0.12 0.57 37.74
N SER A 367 0.41 0.33 38.94
CA SER A 367 1.72 0.84 39.36
C SER A 367 2.79 -0.23 39.29
N TYR A 368 3.97 0.18 38.83
CA TYR A 368 5.17 -0.66 38.71
C TYR A 368 6.34 -0.05 39.51
N ALA A 369 7.10 -0.88 40.21
CA ALA A 369 8.31 -0.46 40.93
C ALA A 369 9.44 -0.01 39.99
N ALA A 370 9.48 -0.59 38.79
CA ALA A 370 10.42 -0.21 37.75
C ALA A 370 9.79 -0.48 36.37
N THR A 371 9.75 0.53 35.51
CA THR A 371 9.35 0.41 34.13
C THR A 371 10.54 0.73 33.23
N GLN A 372 10.73 -0.03 32.18
CA GLN A 372 11.68 0.31 31.13
C GLN A 372 11.08 1.44 30.30
N HIS A 373 11.74 2.56 30.29
CA HIS A 373 11.47 3.67 29.38
C HIS A 373 12.49 3.62 28.25
N GLU A 374 12.03 3.86 27.05
CA GLU A 374 12.82 3.74 25.84
C GLU A 374 12.71 5.00 25.01
N PHE A 375 13.84 5.47 24.52
CA PHE A 375 13.93 6.49 23.49
C PHE A 375 14.54 5.87 22.25
N LEU A 376 13.84 6.01 21.15
CA LEU A 376 14.20 5.44 19.87
C LEU A 376 14.36 6.56 18.87
N SER A 377 15.54 6.66 18.26
CA SER A 377 15.79 7.47 17.08
C SER A 377 16.02 6.51 15.92
N LYS A 378 15.09 6.48 14.99
CA LYS A 378 15.14 5.59 13.85
C LYS A 378 15.12 6.43 12.56
N GLU A 379 16.04 6.12 11.66
CA GLU A 379 16.07 6.67 10.32
C GLU A 379 15.93 5.52 9.34
N ASN A 380 15.09 5.72 8.34
CA ASN A 380 14.83 4.74 7.32
C ASN A 380 14.93 5.44 5.95
N VAL A 381 15.98 5.13 5.22
CA VAL A 381 16.21 5.68 3.88
C VAL A 381 15.84 4.61 2.86
N HIS A 382 14.82 4.88 2.07
CA HIS A 382 14.40 4.02 0.97
C HIS A 382 14.69 4.72 -0.35
N LYS A 383 15.15 3.94 -1.30
CA LYS A 383 15.24 4.35 -2.69
C LYS A 383 14.59 3.28 -3.55
N THR A 384 13.65 3.67 -4.40
CA THR A 384 13.03 2.79 -5.38
C THR A 384 13.23 3.38 -6.77
N ASP A 385 13.82 2.62 -7.66
CA ASP A 385 13.94 2.94 -9.09
C ASP A 385 13.00 2.00 -9.87
N PHE A 386 12.19 2.57 -10.77
CA PHE A 386 11.24 1.86 -11.62
C PHE A 386 11.55 2.11 -13.09
N THR A 387 11.47 1.07 -13.90
CA THR A 387 11.75 1.12 -15.34
C THR A 387 10.76 0.23 -16.06
N GLN A 388 10.08 0.76 -17.09
CA GLN A 388 9.23 -0.03 -17.95
C GLN A 388 9.41 0.38 -19.41
N TYR A 389 9.50 -0.60 -20.29
CA TYR A 389 9.50 -0.43 -21.74
C TYR A 389 8.49 -1.37 -22.34
N SER A 390 7.66 -0.88 -23.29
CA SER A 390 6.79 -1.72 -24.06
C SER A 390 6.78 -1.31 -25.53
N LEU A 391 6.67 -2.29 -26.39
CA LEU A 391 6.42 -2.15 -27.83
C LEU A 391 5.07 -2.81 -28.12
N ASN A 392 4.11 -2.01 -28.56
CA ASN A 392 2.78 -2.41 -28.91
C ASN A 392 2.61 -2.32 -30.43
N MET A 393 1.95 -3.28 -31.04
CA MET A 393 1.66 -3.34 -32.47
C MET A 393 0.18 -3.64 -32.67
N ASP A 394 -0.46 -2.84 -33.51
CA ASP A 394 -1.83 -3.07 -33.98
C ASP A 394 -1.79 -3.17 -35.52
N TRP A 395 -2.26 -4.28 -36.07
CA TRP A 395 -2.23 -4.53 -37.49
C TRP A 395 -3.54 -5.15 -38.00
N GLU A 396 -4.19 -4.44 -38.90
CA GLU A 396 -5.32 -5.00 -39.66
C GLU A 396 -4.82 -5.60 -40.97
N LEU A 397 -4.94 -6.94 -41.10
CA LEU A 397 -4.50 -7.70 -42.27
C LEU A 397 -5.64 -8.61 -42.74
N GLU A 398 -6.17 -8.36 -43.94
CA GLU A 398 -7.23 -9.16 -44.57
C GLU A 398 -8.45 -9.38 -43.64
N GLY A 399 -8.81 -8.31 -42.88
CA GLY A 399 -9.92 -8.32 -41.92
C GLY A 399 -9.65 -9.13 -40.65
N TRP A 400 -8.38 -9.47 -40.34
CA TRP A 400 -7.90 -9.86 -39.04
C TRP A 400 -7.32 -8.62 -38.37
N PHE A 401 -7.62 -8.42 -37.09
CA PHE A 401 -6.87 -7.52 -36.23
C PHE A 401 -5.86 -8.35 -35.44
N ILE A 402 -4.61 -7.98 -35.52
CA ILE A 402 -3.47 -8.64 -34.87
C ILE A 402 -2.88 -7.64 -33.93
N GLU A 403 -2.90 -7.96 -32.62
CA GLU A 403 -2.31 -7.13 -31.58
C GLU A 403 -1.08 -7.85 -31.00
N GLY A 404 0.00 -7.11 -30.82
CA GLY A 404 1.26 -7.65 -30.30
C GLY A 404 1.83 -6.76 -29.19
N LEU A 405 2.39 -7.39 -28.18
CA LEU A 405 3.11 -6.73 -27.09
C LEU A 405 4.42 -7.45 -26.81
N VAL A 406 5.50 -6.68 -26.67
CA VAL A 406 6.77 -7.13 -26.06
C VAL A 406 7.18 -6.08 -25.05
N GLY A 407 7.51 -6.48 -23.81
CA GLY A 407 7.84 -5.52 -22.79
C GLY A 407 8.76 -6.03 -21.68
N TYR A 408 9.34 -5.08 -20.99
CA TYR A 408 10.15 -5.26 -19.79
C TYR A 408 9.66 -4.30 -18.69
N SER A 409 9.51 -4.80 -17.47
CA SER A 409 9.25 -3.99 -16.28
C SER A 409 10.21 -4.40 -15.19
N GLY A 410 10.93 -3.44 -14.59
CA GLY A 410 11.88 -3.65 -13.52
C GLY A 410 11.66 -2.69 -12.36
N ALA A 411 11.83 -3.17 -11.14
CA ALA A 411 11.86 -2.36 -9.93
C ALA A 411 13.04 -2.77 -9.04
N GLU A 412 13.81 -1.80 -8.60
CA GLU A 412 14.90 -1.98 -7.63
C GLU A 412 14.60 -1.12 -6.40
N LYS A 413 14.57 -1.74 -5.22
CA LYS A 413 14.40 -1.04 -3.94
C LYS A 413 15.58 -1.32 -3.05
N THR A 414 16.18 -0.26 -2.52
CA THR A 414 17.19 -0.33 -1.46
C THR A 414 16.66 0.33 -0.21
N SER A 415 16.91 -0.26 0.95
CA SER A 415 16.55 0.29 2.25
C SER A 415 17.76 0.28 3.17
N ASP A 416 18.00 1.38 3.85
CA ASP A 416 18.98 1.53 4.92
C ASP A 416 18.26 2.04 6.17
N THR A 417 17.99 1.14 7.10
CA THR A 417 17.32 1.47 8.36
C THR A 417 18.33 1.49 9.49
N SER A 418 18.46 2.61 10.18
CA SER A 418 19.26 2.70 11.41
C SER A 418 18.37 2.99 12.61
N ASN A 419 18.69 2.40 13.75
CA ASN A 419 17.88 2.42 14.95
C ASN A 419 18.76 2.58 16.17
N LEU A 420 18.74 3.76 16.79
CA LEU A 420 19.44 4.06 18.02
C LEU A 420 18.48 3.98 19.21
N LYS A 421 18.82 3.17 20.17
CA LYS A 421 18.01 2.89 21.34
C LYS A 421 18.73 3.27 22.62
N HIS A 422 18.05 4.04 23.45
CA HIS A 422 18.44 4.34 24.83
C HIS A 422 17.35 3.89 25.80
N VAL A 423 17.74 3.42 26.97
CA VAL A 423 16.80 2.92 27.98
C VAL A 423 17.07 3.54 29.33
N ALA A 424 16.01 3.72 30.10
CA ALA A 424 16.06 4.09 31.53
C ALA A 424 15.04 3.26 32.30
N TYR A 425 15.29 3.05 33.60
CA TYR A 425 14.38 2.30 34.47
C TYR A 425 13.90 3.18 35.59
N ALA A 426 12.59 3.32 35.75
CA ALA A 426 11.99 4.14 36.80
C ALA A 426 10.65 3.56 37.27
N PRO A 427 10.26 3.82 38.55
CA PRO A 427 8.88 3.55 38.95
C PRO A 427 7.89 4.32 38.09
N SER A 428 6.79 3.68 37.71
CA SER A 428 5.78 4.33 36.89
C SER A 428 4.37 3.86 37.22
N ARG A 429 3.38 4.61 36.76
CA ARG A 429 1.98 4.25 36.81
C ARG A 429 1.40 4.37 35.41
N SER A 430 0.93 3.25 34.90
CA SER A 430 0.20 3.20 33.65
C SER A 430 -1.28 3.35 33.96
N ARG A 431 -1.91 4.36 33.41
CA ARG A 431 -3.33 4.62 33.63
C ARG A 431 -4.04 4.84 32.31
N TYR A 432 -5.11 4.13 32.14
CA TYR A 432 -6.03 4.22 31.04
C TYR A 432 -7.25 5.05 31.46
N THR A 433 -7.47 6.21 30.85
CA THR A 433 -8.64 7.03 31.10
C THR A 433 -9.33 7.38 29.79
N SER A 434 -10.63 7.10 29.71
CA SER A 434 -11.47 7.59 28.62
C SER A 434 -12.07 8.95 29.02
N THR A 435 -11.72 10.01 28.32
CA THR A 435 -12.26 11.36 28.57
C THR A 435 -12.88 11.87 27.27
N GLY A 436 -14.21 12.03 27.26
CA GLY A 436 -14.92 12.67 26.14
C GLY A 436 -14.89 11.91 24.81
N GLY A 437 -14.69 10.59 24.81
CA GLY A 437 -14.54 9.77 23.60
C GLY A 437 -13.08 9.56 23.17
N GLU A 438 -12.15 10.33 23.70
CA GLU A 438 -10.71 10.14 23.54
C GLU A 438 -10.16 9.36 24.72
N THR A 439 -9.35 8.35 24.42
CA THR A 439 -8.65 7.62 25.48
C THR A 439 -7.23 8.14 25.58
N VAL A 440 -6.92 8.76 26.70
CA VAL A 440 -5.56 9.21 27.01
C VAL A 440 -4.90 8.15 27.86
N VAL A 441 -3.82 7.57 27.37
CA VAL A 441 -2.98 6.67 28.14
C VAL A 441 -1.73 7.44 28.54
N SER A 442 -1.47 7.55 29.82
CA SER A 442 -0.26 8.20 30.35
C SER A 442 0.55 7.24 31.21
N ALA A 443 1.82 7.10 30.90
CA ALA A 443 2.80 6.57 31.83
C ALA A 443 3.37 7.77 32.59
N ASN A 444 3.06 7.90 33.89
CA ASN A 444 3.59 8.99 34.70
C ASN A 444 4.66 8.44 35.63
N PRO A 445 5.92 8.81 35.44
CA PRO A 445 7.00 8.43 36.37
C PRO A 445 6.76 9.11 37.71
N ALA A 446 6.57 8.29 38.74
CA ALA A 446 6.23 8.79 40.08
C ALA A 446 7.38 9.52 40.78
N SER A 447 8.60 9.53 40.23
CA SER A 447 9.78 9.94 40.96
C SER A 447 10.85 10.76 40.25
N PHE A 448 10.79 10.91 38.90
CA PHE A 448 11.69 11.83 38.20
C PHE A 448 11.10 12.26 36.84
N ASP A 449 11.46 13.43 36.42
CA ASP A 449 11.15 13.93 35.08
C ASP A 449 12.08 13.26 34.07
N MET A 450 11.61 12.17 33.48
CA MET A 450 12.37 11.42 32.51
C MET A 450 12.78 12.23 31.30
N TYR A 451 11.86 13.04 30.82
CA TYR A 451 12.03 13.78 29.57
C TYR A 451 13.12 14.86 29.66
N ASN A 452 13.50 15.25 30.92
CA ASN A 452 14.52 16.26 31.21
C ASN A 452 15.71 15.72 32.02
N SER A 453 15.90 14.40 32.09
CA SER A 453 16.95 13.75 32.89
C SER A 453 17.89 12.90 32.03
N PRO A 454 18.69 13.48 31.12
CA PRO A 454 19.53 12.73 30.17
C PRO A 454 20.57 11.85 30.85
N ASP A 455 21.01 12.20 32.09
CA ASP A 455 21.94 11.42 32.91
C ASP A 455 21.39 10.06 33.37
N LYS A 456 20.10 9.80 33.19
CA LYS A 456 19.42 8.52 33.47
C LYS A 456 19.36 7.55 32.33
N TYR A 457 19.60 8.01 31.07
CA TYR A 457 19.52 7.19 29.89
C TYR A 457 20.84 6.48 29.60
N LEU A 458 20.75 5.19 29.39
CA LEU A 458 21.84 4.32 29.02
C LEU A 458 21.72 3.90 27.58
N PHE A 459 22.84 3.92 26.87
CA PHE A 459 22.89 3.34 25.52
C PHE A 459 22.58 1.83 25.57
N ASP A 460 21.60 1.39 24.83
CA ASP A 460 21.22 -0.01 24.70
C ASP A 460 21.80 -0.61 23.42
N SER A 461 21.45 -0.04 22.28
CA SER A 461 21.90 -0.55 21.00
C SER A 461 21.87 0.50 19.89
N TYR A 462 22.69 0.29 18.89
CA TYR A 462 22.58 0.89 17.56
C TYR A 462 22.55 -0.23 16.52
N GLU A 463 21.46 -0.34 15.78
CA GLU A 463 21.23 -1.38 14.80
C GLU A 463 21.10 -0.77 13.42
N VAL A 464 21.70 -1.42 12.43
CA VAL A 464 21.54 -1.07 11.01
C VAL A 464 21.09 -2.28 10.25
N ASN A 465 20.01 -2.12 9.50
CA ASN A 465 19.47 -3.11 8.58
C ASN A 465 19.58 -2.58 7.16
N LEU A 466 20.20 -3.35 6.29
CA LEU A 466 20.22 -3.13 4.85
C LEU A 466 19.31 -4.13 4.16
N GLU A 467 18.54 -3.69 3.19
CA GLU A 467 17.71 -4.54 2.35
C GLU A 467 17.81 -4.10 0.89
N GLU A 468 17.92 -5.06 -0.02
CA GLU A 468 17.83 -4.87 -1.46
C GLU A 468 16.78 -5.82 -2.01
N ILE A 469 15.86 -5.30 -2.82
CA ILE A 469 14.85 -6.08 -3.55
C ILE A 469 14.99 -5.72 -5.01
N GLN A 470 15.09 -6.71 -5.87
CA GLN A 470 15.06 -6.57 -7.31
C GLN A 470 13.93 -7.42 -7.87
N ASP A 471 13.09 -6.84 -8.73
CA ASP A 471 11.96 -7.50 -9.40
C ASP A 471 12.05 -7.19 -10.89
N ASP A 472 12.33 -8.19 -11.72
CA ASP A 472 12.47 -8.08 -13.16
C ASP A 472 11.39 -8.93 -13.84
N LYS A 473 10.69 -8.37 -14.83
CA LYS A 473 9.66 -9.07 -15.60
C LYS A 473 9.79 -8.78 -17.08
N TYR A 474 9.75 -9.83 -17.88
CA TYR A 474 9.64 -9.80 -19.34
C TYR A 474 8.27 -10.36 -19.73
N ALA A 475 7.67 -9.80 -20.78
CA ALA A 475 6.41 -10.31 -21.33
C ALA A 475 6.38 -10.21 -22.85
N ALA A 476 5.74 -11.19 -23.47
CA ALA A 476 5.40 -11.17 -24.88
C ALA A 476 3.96 -11.69 -25.07
N GLN A 477 3.16 -11.00 -25.88
CA GLN A 477 1.78 -11.36 -26.17
C GLN A 477 1.50 -11.20 -27.66
N LEU A 478 0.64 -12.07 -28.19
CA LEU A 478 0.15 -11.99 -29.56
C LEU A 478 -1.32 -12.43 -29.60
N ASP A 479 -2.18 -11.57 -30.10
CA ASP A 479 -3.62 -11.76 -30.19
C ASP A 479 -4.09 -11.68 -31.63
N PHE A 480 -5.07 -12.50 -31.95
CA PHE A 480 -5.73 -12.57 -33.26
C PHE A 480 -7.22 -12.38 -33.06
N ILE A 481 -7.79 -11.35 -33.66
CA ILE A 481 -9.18 -10.98 -33.57
C ILE A 481 -9.80 -11.03 -34.97
N LYS A 482 -10.89 -11.75 -35.13
CA LYS A 482 -11.60 -11.87 -36.39
C LYS A 482 -13.06 -11.48 -36.22
N PRO A 483 -13.48 -10.30 -36.69
CA PRO A 483 -14.89 -10.02 -36.91
C PRO A 483 -15.49 -11.00 -37.94
N LEU A 484 -16.70 -11.46 -37.71
CA LEU A 484 -17.36 -12.46 -38.52
C LEU A 484 -18.72 -11.95 -39.01
N GLU A 485 -18.97 -12.09 -40.32
CA GLU A 485 -20.28 -11.88 -40.93
C GLU A 485 -20.80 -13.23 -41.43
N LEU A 486 -21.35 -14.07 -40.54
CA LEU A 486 -21.83 -15.40 -40.84
C LEU A 486 -23.35 -15.42 -41.08
N ASN A 487 -23.79 -15.61 -42.31
CA ASN A 487 -25.21 -15.71 -42.66
C ASN A 487 -25.94 -16.89 -41.98
N ALA A 488 -25.22 -17.93 -41.55
CA ALA A 488 -25.79 -19.14 -40.94
C ALA A 488 -25.82 -19.07 -39.40
N PHE A 489 -24.94 -18.24 -38.77
CA PHE A 489 -24.86 -18.00 -37.33
C PHE A 489 -24.78 -16.49 -37.08
N SER A 490 -25.86 -15.79 -37.33
CA SER A 490 -25.93 -14.31 -37.27
C SER A 490 -25.63 -13.76 -35.88
N ALA A 491 -25.62 -14.58 -34.83
CA ALA A 491 -25.30 -14.18 -33.49
C ALA A 491 -23.78 -14.11 -33.19
N LEU A 492 -22.95 -14.94 -33.81
CA LEU A 492 -21.49 -14.94 -33.65
C LEU A 492 -20.88 -13.76 -34.42
N ASN A 493 -20.41 -12.75 -33.66
CA ASN A 493 -19.94 -11.50 -34.23
C ASN A 493 -18.42 -11.46 -34.37
N GLN A 494 -17.68 -12.08 -33.42
CA GLN A 494 -16.22 -12.03 -33.37
C GLN A 494 -15.67 -13.26 -32.68
N VAL A 495 -14.49 -13.71 -33.11
CA VAL A 495 -13.69 -14.68 -32.40
C VAL A 495 -12.31 -14.06 -32.10
N GLN A 496 -11.76 -14.36 -30.93
CA GLN A 496 -10.44 -13.90 -30.53
C GLN A 496 -9.70 -15.05 -29.84
N PHE A 497 -8.42 -15.17 -30.13
CA PHE A 497 -7.52 -16.09 -29.44
C PHE A 497 -6.10 -15.52 -29.41
N GLY A 498 -5.35 -15.92 -28.42
CA GLY A 498 -3.99 -15.41 -28.26
C GLY A 498 -3.15 -16.23 -27.28
N ALA A 499 -1.91 -15.83 -27.21
CA ALA A 499 -0.91 -16.40 -26.32
C ALA A 499 -0.13 -15.31 -25.62
N ARG A 500 0.17 -15.52 -24.32
CA ARG A 500 1.03 -14.64 -23.52
C ARG A 500 2.06 -15.48 -22.79
N TYR A 501 3.31 -15.06 -22.85
CA TYR A 501 4.42 -15.59 -22.08
C TYR A 501 4.97 -14.50 -21.15
N THR A 502 5.21 -14.83 -19.89
CA THR A 502 5.88 -13.94 -18.94
C THR A 502 6.97 -14.71 -18.21
N ASP A 503 8.10 -14.04 -17.98
CA ASP A 503 9.25 -14.51 -17.22
C ASP A 503 9.56 -13.46 -16.15
N LYS A 504 9.44 -13.83 -14.89
CA LYS A 504 9.62 -12.95 -13.73
C LYS A 504 10.67 -13.51 -12.80
N SER A 505 11.61 -12.66 -12.37
CA SER A 505 12.60 -12.99 -11.34
C SER A 505 12.55 -11.98 -10.22
N LYS A 506 12.42 -12.46 -8.99
CA LYS A 506 12.49 -11.62 -7.79
C LYS A 506 13.58 -12.09 -6.85
N GLU A 507 14.46 -11.15 -6.48
CA GLU A 507 15.58 -11.39 -5.60
C GLU A 507 15.52 -10.45 -4.39
N ARG A 508 15.88 -10.97 -3.21
CA ARG A 508 15.96 -10.18 -1.98
C ARG A 508 17.24 -10.52 -1.23
N ASN A 509 17.97 -9.47 -0.84
CA ASN A 509 19.11 -9.51 0.06
C ASN A 509 18.80 -8.73 1.34
N ARG A 510 19.22 -9.23 2.49
CA ARG A 510 19.13 -8.51 3.75
C ARG A 510 20.33 -8.75 4.64
N GLY A 511 20.76 -7.70 5.34
CA GLY A 511 21.84 -7.77 6.31
C GLY A 511 21.54 -6.92 7.53
N THR A 512 22.06 -7.32 8.67
CA THR A 512 21.90 -6.60 9.94
C THR A 512 23.21 -6.57 10.68
N ASN A 513 23.56 -5.41 11.23
CA ASN A 513 24.65 -5.27 12.19
C ASN A 513 24.17 -4.47 13.40
N THR A 514 24.51 -4.94 14.60
CA THR A 514 24.06 -4.33 15.85
C THR A 514 25.25 -4.10 16.79
N VAL A 515 25.48 -2.86 17.15
CA VAL A 515 26.36 -2.46 18.26
C VAL A 515 25.49 -2.45 19.53
N ARG A 516 25.88 -3.22 20.53
CA ARG A 516 25.13 -3.33 21.79
C ARG A 516 25.87 -2.68 22.94
N GLY A 517 25.11 -2.02 23.82
CA GLY A 517 25.59 -1.62 25.13
C GLY A 517 25.85 -2.84 26.04
N PRO A 518 26.66 -2.70 27.12
CA PRO A 518 26.88 -3.79 28.04
C PRO A 518 25.60 -4.17 28.78
N LYS A 519 25.43 -5.45 29.08
CA LYS A 519 24.24 -5.97 29.78
C LYS A 519 24.22 -5.57 31.26
N ALA A 520 23.02 -5.32 31.80
CA ALA A 520 22.84 -5.07 33.22
C ALA A 520 23.43 -6.21 34.06
N GLY A 521 24.30 -5.85 35.03
CA GLY A 521 25.04 -6.81 35.89
C GLY A 521 26.46 -7.10 35.43
N ASP A 522 26.89 -6.67 34.24
CA ASP A 522 28.28 -6.77 33.82
C ASP A 522 29.08 -5.62 34.48
N SER A 523 30.20 -5.95 35.15
CA SER A 523 31.06 -4.97 35.82
C SER A 523 31.77 -4.03 34.82
N SER A 524 31.72 -4.32 33.52
CA SER A 524 32.19 -3.44 32.44
C SER A 524 31.28 -2.24 32.18
N TRP A 525 30.07 -2.22 32.75
CA TRP A 525 29.12 -1.09 32.71
C TRP A 525 29.70 0.27 33.14
N ARG A 526 30.82 0.28 33.79
CA ARG A 526 31.49 1.53 34.20
C ARG A 526 31.91 2.43 33.02
N ASN A 527 31.90 1.88 31.81
CA ASN A 527 32.20 2.61 30.56
C ASN A 527 30.96 2.88 29.71
N VAL A 528 29.74 2.68 30.24
CA VAL A 528 28.52 3.02 29.54
C VAL A 528 28.47 4.52 29.41
N ARG A 529 28.44 4.99 28.19
CA ARG A 529 28.25 6.38 27.87
C ARG A 529 26.81 6.78 28.16
N THR A 530 26.61 7.57 29.21
CA THR A 530 25.36 8.29 29.39
C THR A 530 25.29 9.42 28.38
N LEU A 531 24.08 9.75 27.92
CA LEU A 531 23.87 10.91 27.07
C LEU A 531 24.31 12.18 27.81
N GLN A 532 24.95 13.07 27.07
CA GLN A 532 25.28 14.41 27.52
C GLN A 532 24.22 15.40 27.03
N ASP A 533 23.97 16.48 27.77
CA ASP A 533 23.00 17.51 27.37
C ASP A 533 23.29 18.06 25.96
N SER A 534 24.58 18.12 25.55
CA SER A 534 24.98 18.58 24.21
C SER A 534 24.68 17.60 23.08
N GLU A 535 24.24 16.39 23.40
CA GLU A 535 23.89 15.34 22.43
C GLU A 535 22.38 15.24 22.25
N LEU A 536 21.62 15.96 23.05
CA LEU A 536 20.17 15.98 23.04
C LEU A 536 19.64 17.23 22.37
N THR A 537 18.59 17.04 21.60
CA THR A 537 17.84 18.11 20.95
C THR A 537 16.38 17.95 21.34
N LEU A 538 15.67 19.05 21.57
CA LEU A 538 14.22 18.98 21.83
C LEU A 538 13.52 18.44 20.60
N ILE A 539 12.46 17.65 20.80
CA ILE A 539 11.69 17.08 19.68
C ILE A 539 11.14 18.17 18.75
N SER A 540 10.77 19.32 19.30
CA SER A 540 10.32 20.48 18.51
C SER A 540 11.40 21.06 17.58
N ASP A 541 12.67 20.80 17.84
CA ASP A 541 13.80 21.26 17.02
C ASP A 541 14.28 20.16 16.06
N LEU A 542 13.78 18.92 16.20
CA LEU A 542 14.09 17.79 15.34
C LEU A 542 13.07 17.62 14.21
N VAL A 543 11.84 18.07 14.42
CA VAL A 543 10.76 17.99 13.42
C VAL A 543 10.27 19.38 13.07
N PRO A 544 10.06 19.71 11.78
CA PRO A 544 9.53 21.00 11.36
C PRO A 544 8.09 21.21 11.87
N GLY A 545 7.66 22.47 12.00
CA GLY A 545 6.32 22.83 12.48
C GLY A 545 6.20 22.94 14.01
N GLY A 546 7.30 22.82 14.76
CA GLY A 546 7.35 23.15 16.19
C GLY A 546 6.75 22.09 17.11
N ALA A 547 5.85 22.48 18.04
CA ALA A 547 5.39 21.63 19.12
C ALA A 547 4.72 20.33 18.66
N TYR A 548 5.12 19.21 19.26
CA TYR A 548 4.51 17.90 19.05
C TYR A 548 3.07 17.88 19.59
N LEU A 549 2.12 17.28 18.82
CA LEU A 549 0.69 17.22 19.14
C LEU A 549 0.14 18.59 19.60
N SER A 550 0.45 19.65 18.87
CA SER A 550 0.10 21.04 19.25
C SER A 550 -1.40 21.26 19.53
N GLN A 551 -2.25 20.34 19.12
CA GLN A 551 -3.69 20.35 19.36
C GLN A 551 -4.11 19.65 20.66
N SER A 552 -3.21 18.89 21.29
CA SER A 552 -3.48 18.23 22.57
C SER A 552 -3.13 19.15 23.74
N SER A 553 -4.03 19.27 24.73
CA SER A 553 -3.81 20.03 25.96
C SER A 553 -2.69 19.46 26.86
N ASN A 554 -2.17 18.27 26.54
CA ASN A 554 -1.15 17.54 27.28
C ASN A 554 0.05 17.14 26.41
N SER A 555 0.43 17.96 25.43
CA SER A 555 1.57 17.68 24.55
C SER A 555 2.84 17.44 25.34
N PRO A 556 3.40 16.23 25.38
CA PRO A 556 4.68 16.01 26.02
C PRO A 556 5.80 16.61 25.17
N THR A 557 6.76 17.25 25.83
CA THR A 557 8.01 17.62 25.19
C THR A 557 9.11 16.73 25.75
N TRP A 558 9.95 16.19 24.89
CA TRP A 558 11.10 15.41 25.32
C TRP A 558 12.35 15.78 24.52
N SER A 559 13.51 15.42 25.06
CA SER A 559 14.78 15.57 24.38
C SER A 559 15.21 14.23 23.79
N GLN A 560 15.73 14.26 22.58
CA GLN A 560 16.07 13.10 21.78
C GLN A 560 17.42 13.25 21.09
N VAL A 561 18.05 12.15 20.75
CA VAL A 561 19.24 12.14 19.90
C VAL A 561 18.82 12.22 18.44
N SER A 562 19.40 13.15 17.68
CA SER A 562 19.10 13.24 16.25
C SER A 562 19.65 12.03 15.49
N ASN A 563 18.95 11.60 14.44
CA ASN A 563 19.39 10.49 13.58
C ASN A 563 20.73 10.79 12.89
N SER A 564 20.97 12.05 12.51
CA SER A 564 22.25 12.49 11.95
C SER A 564 23.42 12.34 12.93
N TYR A 565 23.20 12.67 14.21
CA TYR A 565 24.21 12.45 15.26
C TYR A 565 24.45 10.94 15.48
N ALA A 566 23.39 10.14 15.56
CA ALA A 566 23.47 8.70 15.71
C ALA A 566 24.30 8.06 14.60
N ARG A 567 24.02 8.41 13.34
CA ARG A 567 24.76 7.92 12.17
C ARG A 567 26.24 8.31 12.24
N ASN A 568 26.55 9.57 12.49
CA ASN A 568 27.93 10.07 12.55
C ASN A 568 28.75 9.47 13.69
N THR A 569 28.09 9.08 14.79
CA THR A 569 28.76 8.56 15.99
C THR A 569 28.99 7.05 15.89
N PHE A 570 28.01 6.28 15.36
CA PHE A 570 28.03 4.82 15.41
C PHE A 570 28.45 4.15 14.10
N ARG A 571 28.34 4.84 12.95
CA ARG A 571 28.90 4.37 11.69
C ARG A 571 30.33 4.87 11.48
N TYR A 572 31.24 4.39 12.32
CA TYR A 572 32.66 4.73 12.25
C TYR A 572 33.41 3.95 11.17
N ASP A 573 34.66 4.33 10.87
CA ASP A 573 35.52 3.61 9.92
C ASP A 573 35.72 2.15 10.36
N GLY A 574 35.25 1.20 9.54
CA GLY A 574 35.22 -0.23 9.84
C GLY A 574 33.86 -0.77 10.27
N PHE A 575 32.81 0.07 10.47
CA PHE A 575 31.45 -0.41 10.57
C PHE A 575 30.98 -0.86 9.18
N SER A 576 30.53 -2.11 9.07
CA SER A 576 29.96 -2.68 7.84
C SER A 576 28.73 -3.49 8.17
N VAL A 577 27.81 -3.55 7.24
CA VAL A 577 26.68 -4.50 7.26
C VAL A 577 26.88 -5.41 6.06
N ASP A 578 27.05 -6.69 6.32
CA ASP A 578 27.17 -7.70 5.29
C ASP A 578 25.80 -8.40 5.11
N PHE A 579 25.44 -8.66 3.86
CA PHE A 579 24.23 -9.43 3.57
C PHE A 579 24.39 -10.86 4.07
N ALA A 580 23.32 -11.36 4.72
CA ALA A 580 23.31 -12.68 5.33
C ALA A 580 22.73 -13.72 4.33
N ASP A 581 23.47 -14.77 4.03
CA ASP A 581 22.99 -15.86 3.17
C ASP A 581 21.64 -16.42 3.67
N SER A 582 21.41 -16.48 4.99
CA SER A 582 20.15 -16.96 5.56
C SER A 582 18.92 -16.08 5.26
N GLU A 583 19.15 -14.84 4.84
CA GLU A 583 18.09 -13.89 4.49
C GLU A 583 17.92 -13.73 2.97
N TYR A 584 18.82 -14.33 2.19
CA TYR A 584 18.75 -14.31 0.74
C TYR A 584 17.70 -15.27 0.21
N TYR A 585 16.96 -14.82 -0.80
CA TYR A 585 16.20 -15.70 -1.67
C TYR A 585 16.10 -15.14 -3.09
N ARG A 586 15.86 -16.06 -4.04
CA ARG A 586 15.49 -15.75 -5.42
C ARG A 586 14.35 -16.69 -5.83
N VAL A 587 13.35 -16.12 -6.49
CA VAL A 587 12.23 -16.86 -7.07
C VAL A 587 12.11 -16.46 -8.55
N ASP A 588 12.21 -17.45 -9.43
CA ASP A 588 11.97 -17.32 -10.86
C ASP A 588 10.62 -17.96 -11.17
N GLU A 589 9.74 -17.23 -11.89
CA GLU A 589 8.39 -17.67 -12.26
C GLU A 589 8.18 -17.46 -13.75
N GLU A 590 7.92 -18.55 -14.46
CA GLU A 590 7.57 -18.56 -15.89
C GLU A 590 6.09 -18.91 -16.04
N VAL A 591 5.36 -18.14 -16.83
CA VAL A 591 3.94 -18.38 -17.10
C VAL A 591 3.68 -18.34 -18.59
N LEU A 592 3.06 -19.43 -19.10
CA LEU A 592 2.53 -19.50 -20.44
C LEU A 592 1.00 -19.56 -20.37
N SER A 593 0.33 -18.62 -21.01
CA SER A 593 -1.13 -18.57 -21.08
C SER A 593 -1.59 -18.62 -22.53
N LEU A 594 -2.65 -19.40 -22.76
CA LEU A 594 -3.36 -19.48 -24.03
C LEU A 594 -4.84 -19.20 -23.78
N TYR A 595 -5.48 -18.44 -24.63
CA TYR A 595 -6.90 -18.19 -24.50
C TYR A 595 -7.65 -18.23 -25.84
N ALA A 596 -8.93 -18.47 -25.73
CA ALA A 596 -9.88 -18.31 -26.83
C ALA A 596 -11.21 -17.78 -26.30
N MET A 597 -11.80 -16.82 -27.02
CA MET A 597 -13.11 -16.26 -26.68
C MET A 597 -13.90 -15.90 -27.94
N ALA A 598 -15.20 -15.70 -27.76
CA ALA A 598 -16.11 -15.30 -28.81
C ALA A 598 -17.13 -14.28 -28.32
N ASP A 599 -17.45 -13.32 -29.18
CA ASP A 599 -18.49 -12.34 -28.95
C ASP A 599 -19.73 -12.68 -29.79
N PHE A 600 -20.86 -12.68 -29.10
CA PHE A 600 -22.17 -12.91 -29.72
C PHE A 600 -23.01 -11.63 -29.64
N LYS A 601 -23.58 -11.20 -30.75
CA LYS A 601 -24.51 -10.06 -30.81
C LYS A 601 -25.81 -10.52 -31.44
N PHE A 602 -26.92 -10.34 -30.74
CA PHE A 602 -28.26 -10.73 -31.20
C PHE A 602 -29.32 -9.98 -30.39
N ASP A 603 -30.55 -10.03 -30.87
CA ASP A 603 -31.69 -9.46 -30.17
C ASP A 603 -32.44 -10.55 -29.41
N VAL A 604 -32.64 -10.35 -28.11
CA VAL A 604 -33.59 -11.13 -27.29
C VAL A 604 -34.95 -10.41 -27.34
N ALA A 605 -35.89 -10.90 -28.13
CA ALA A 605 -37.09 -10.18 -28.51
C ALA A 605 -36.75 -8.91 -29.34
N THR A 606 -36.65 -7.76 -28.70
CA THR A 606 -36.24 -6.49 -29.35
C THR A 606 -35.13 -5.81 -28.54
N MET A 607 -34.48 -6.55 -27.66
CA MET A 607 -33.44 -6.05 -26.78
C MET A 607 -32.07 -6.45 -27.33
N PRO A 608 -31.26 -5.51 -27.80
CA PRO A 608 -29.89 -5.77 -28.25
C PRO A 608 -29.08 -6.41 -27.11
N THR A 609 -28.47 -7.54 -27.37
CA THR A 609 -27.73 -8.33 -26.41
C THR A 609 -26.35 -8.66 -26.95
N THR A 610 -25.32 -8.38 -26.18
CA THR A 610 -23.93 -8.78 -26.41
C THR A 610 -23.50 -9.76 -25.32
N ILE A 611 -22.91 -10.88 -25.71
CA ILE A 611 -22.31 -11.86 -24.82
C ILE A 611 -20.86 -12.08 -25.23
N ASN A 612 -19.92 -11.94 -24.31
CA ASN A 612 -18.55 -12.39 -24.45
C ASN A 612 -18.38 -13.67 -23.65
N ALA A 613 -17.84 -14.73 -24.22
CA ALA A 613 -17.58 -15.99 -23.54
C ALA A 613 -16.23 -16.55 -23.97
N GLY A 614 -15.41 -16.96 -23.00
CA GLY A 614 -14.08 -17.48 -23.29
C GLY A 614 -13.51 -18.36 -22.20
N VAL A 615 -12.33 -18.88 -22.48
CA VAL A 615 -11.55 -19.71 -21.58
C VAL A 615 -10.07 -19.39 -21.74
N ARG A 616 -9.36 -19.32 -20.62
CA ARG A 616 -7.91 -19.13 -20.54
C ARG A 616 -7.27 -20.32 -19.84
N SER A 617 -6.24 -20.91 -20.44
CA SER A 617 -5.39 -21.94 -19.84
C SER A 617 -4.07 -21.30 -19.45
N VAL A 618 -3.62 -21.58 -18.25
CA VAL A 618 -2.43 -20.98 -17.64
C VAL A 618 -1.53 -22.08 -17.11
N ASP A 619 -0.30 -22.15 -17.61
CA ASP A 619 0.74 -23.06 -17.12
C ASP A 619 1.81 -22.25 -16.40
N THR A 620 2.03 -22.53 -15.13
CA THR A 620 3.01 -21.82 -14.27
C THR A 620 4.12 -22.76 -13.81
N SER A 621 5.36 -22.30 -13.97
CA SER A 621 6.57 -22.97 -13.49
C SER A 621 7.32 -22.04 -12.54
N VAL A 622 7.71 -22.53 -11.37
CA VAL A 622 8.41 -21.77 -10.34
C VAL A 622 9.69 -22.47 -9.95
N LEU A 623 10.80 -21.74 -9.93
CA LEU A 623 12.05 -22.16 -9.32
C LEU A 623 12.37 -21.27 -8.13
N SER A 624 12.34 -21.83 -6.94
CA SER A 624 12.67 -21.11 -5.71
C SER A 624 14.02 -21.53 -5.16
N PHE A 625 14.87 -20.55 -4.86
CA PHE A 625 16.20 -20.72 -4.29
C PHE A 625 16.32 -19.91 -2.99
N GLY A 626 17.00 -20.49 -1.98
CA GLY A 626 17.30 -19.83 -0.72
C GLY A 626 18.26 -20.65 0.13
N TYR A 627 18.24 -20.40 1.45
CA TYR A 627 19.09 -21.11 2.39
C TYR A 627 18.29 -21.66 3.58
N HIS A 628 18.59 -22.91 3.96
CA HIS A 628 18.15 -23.47 5.24
C HIS A 628 19.22 -23.26 6.30
N GLN A 629 18.83 -22.70 7.42
CA GLN A 629 19.69 -22.67 8.62
C GLN A 629 19.71 -24.07 9.26
N VAL A 630 20.79 -24.78 9.08
CA VAL A 630 20.99 -26.14 9.60
C VAL A 630 21.91 -26.08 10.83
N GLN A 631 21.48 -26.72 11.92
CA GLN A 631 22.29 -26.79 13.13
C GLN A 631 23.62 -27.51 12.83
N ASN A 632 24.72 -26.99 13.33
CA ASN A 632 26.04 -27.56 13.11
C ASN A 632 26.17 -28.94 13.81
N SER A 633 26.59 -29.97 13.07
CA SER A 633 26.73 -31.34 13.55
C SER A 633 28.13 -31.67 14.05
N ASP A 634 29.10 -30.77 13.89
CA ASP A 634 30.52 -30.93 14.22
C ASP A 634 30.87 -30.55 15.65
N GLY A 635 29.86 -30.22 16.49
CA GLY A 635 30.02 -29.75 17.85
C GLY A 635 30.33 -28.24 17.95
N SER A 636 30.41 -27.52 16.84
CA SER A 636 30.46 -26.06 16.85
C SER A 636 29.07 -25.49 17.20
N THR A 637 29.07 -24.36 17.88
CA THR A 637 27.81 -23.68 18.25
C THR A 637 27.28 -22.90 17.07
N GLY A 638 25.97 -23.03 16.79
CA GLY A 638 25.28 -22.20 15.82
C GLY A 638 24.60 -22.99 14.68
N TYR A 639 24.25 -22.23 13.66
CA TYR A 639 23.59 -22.72 12.44
C TYR A 639 24.39 -22.27 11.22
N THR A 640 24.49 -23.15 10.23
CA THR A 640 25.15 -22.84 8.96
C THR A 640 24.09 -22.72 7.86
N PRO A 641 24.05 -21.61 7.12
CA PRO A 641 23.21 -21.46 5.95
C PRO A 641 23.63 -22.46 4.88
N THR A 642 22.73 -23.32 4.44
CA THR A 642 22.95 -24.32 3.41
C THR A 642 22.06 -24.01 2.22
N PRO A 643 22.62 -23.81 1.00
CA PRO A 643 21.82 -23.46 -0.17
C PRO A 643 20.86 -24.60 -0.52
N ILE A 644 19.67 -24.23 -0.92
CA ILE A 644 18.60 -25.16 -1.30
C ILE A 644 17.76 -24.54 -2.42
N SER A 645 17.24 -25.41 -3.31
CA SER A 645 16.31 -24.99 -4.35
C SER A 645 15.19 -26.01 -4.51
N LYS A 646 14.04 -25.55 -5.01
CA LYS A 646 12.89 -26.40 -5.30
C LYS A 646 12.12 -25.86 -6.49
N GLU A 647 11.69 -26.78 -7.36
CA GLU A 647 10.80 -26.50 -8.49
C GLU A 647 9.36 -26.83 -8.10
N GLY A 648 8.42 -26.01 -8.59
CA GLY A 648 6.97 -26.22 -8.49
C GLY A 648 6.31 -25.95 -9.83
N ASN A 649 5.26 -26.71 -10.17
CA ASN A 649 4.50 -26.52 -11.40
C ASN A 649 3.01 -26.73 -11.13
N TYR A 650 2.17 -25.95 -11.83
CA TYR A 650 0.72 -26.14 -11.81
C TYR A 650 0.09 -25.52 -13.06
N SER A 651 -1.12 -25.98 -13.37
CA SER A 651 -1.88 -25.54 -14.54
C SER A 651 -3.32 -25.28 -14.16
N ASP A 652 -3.89 -24.20 -14.68
CA ASP A 652 -5.23 -23.71 -14.36
C ASP A 652 -6.03 -23.46 -15.63
N VAL A 653 -7.37 -23.55 -15.53
CA VAL A 653 -8.30 -23.25 -16.61
C VAL A 653 -9.35 -22.29 -16.08
N LEU A 654 -9.39 -21.08 -16.61
CA LEU A 654 -10.18 -19.95 -16.14
C LEU A 654 -11.28 -19.60 -17.15
N PRO A 655 -12.53 -20.05 -16.97
CA PRO A 655 -13.66 -19.66 -17.81
C PRO A 655 -14.16 -18.26 -17.45
N SER A 656 -14.70 -17.54 -18.43
CA SER A 656 -15.36 -16.25 -18.22
C SER A 656 -16.53 -16.04 -19.19
N VAL A 657 -17.59 -15.43 -18.67
CA VAL A 657 -18.75 -14.99 -19.47
C VAL A 657 -19.19 -13.62 -18.98
N ASN A 658 -19.34 -12.68 -19.90
CA ASN A 658 -19.87 -11.35 -19.67
C ASN A 658 -21.05 -11.10 -20.62
N MET A 659 -22.11 -10.47 -20.15
CA MET A 659 -23.30 -10.14 -20.89
C MET A 659 -23.72 -8.68 -20.68
N SER A 660 -24.10 -8.01 -21.76
CA SER A 660 -24.76 -6.71 -21.74
C SER A 660 -26.04 -6.78 -22.60
N MET A 661 -27.17 -6.39 -22.00
CA MET A 661 -28.49 -6.39 -22.70
C MET A 661 -29.15 -5.02 -22.53
N GLU A 662 -29.47 -4.37 -23.61
CA GLU A 662 -30.21 -3.11 -23.57
C GLU A 662 -31.73 -3.38 -23.49
N LEU A 663 -32.28 -3.23 -22.29
CA LEU A 663 -33.70 -3.48 -22.00
C LEU A 663 -34.63 -2.45 -22.67
N ARG A 664 -34.16 -1.22 -22.78
CA ARG A 664 -34.75 -0.07 -23.47
C ARG A 664 -33.65 0.97 -23.66
N ASP A 665 -33.91 1.97 -24.47
CA ASP A 665 -32.94 3.03 -24.78
C ASP A 665 -32.26 3.56 -23.49
N GLY A 666 -30.93 3.37 -23.43
CA GLY A 666 -30.07 3.76 -22.35
C GLY A 666 -30.19 2.95 -21.04
N LEU A 667 -31.05 1.91 -20.95
CA LEU A 667 -31.16 1.05 -19.76
C LEU A 667 -30.55 -0.33 -20.07
N LEU A 668 -29.39 -0.61 -19.47
CA LEU A 668 -28.61 -1.83 -19.69
C LEU A 668 -28.71 -2.76 -18.47
N LEU A 669 -28.94 -4.04 -18.74
CA LEU A 669 -28.74 -5.13 -17.79
C LEU A 669 -27.38 -5.76 -18.08
N ARG A 670 -26.52 -5.87 -17.08
CA ARG A 670 -25.25 -6.57 -17.18
C ARG A 670 -25.23 -7.78 -16.28
N ALA A 671 -24.57 -8.84 -16.74
CA ALA A 671 -24.25 -10.01 -15.94
C ALA A 671 -22.87 -10.52 -16.29
N ALA A 672 -22.15 -11.01 -15.29
CA ALA A 672 -20.84 -11.61 -15.46
C ALA A 672 -20.67 -12.83 -14.55
N ALA A 673 -19.92 -13.84 -15.03
CA ALA A 673 -19.48 -14.96 -14.22
C ALA A 673 -18.09 -15.39 -14.69
N SER A 674 -17.17 -15.64 -13.76
CA SER A 674 -15.81 -16.06 -14.09
C SER A 674 -15.13 -16.74 -12.91
N GLU A 675 -14.15 -17.58 -13.24
CA GLU A 675 -13.14 -18.06 -12.31
C GLU A 675 -11.85 -17.26 -12.50
N THR A 676 -11.22 -16.86 -11.42
CA THR A 676 -9.95 -16.13 -11.45
C THR A 676 -9.03 -16.63 -10.32
N LEU A 677 -7.75 -16.30 -10.43
CA LEU A 677 -6.76 -16.71 -9.42
C LEU A 677 -5.81 -15.56 -9.08
N ILE A 678 -5.16 -15.70 -7.91
CA ILE A 678 -3.93 -14.96 -7.61
C ILE A 678 -2.85 -15.92 -7.11
N ARG A 679 -1.64 -15.74 -7.61
CA ARG A 679 -0.49 -16.53 -7.18
C ARG A 679 0.00 -16.11 -5.80
N PRO A 680 0.56 -17.03 -5.00
CA PRO A 680 1.15 -16.69 -3.70
C PRO A 680 2.22 -15.60 -3.82
N ALA A 681 2.38 -14.81 -2.76
CA ALA A 681 3.48 -13.84 -2.68
C ALA A 681 4.84 -14.53 -2.87
N LEU A 682 5.75 -13.92 -3.63
CA LEU A 682 7.04 -14.55 -3.95
C LEU A 682 7.89 -14.81 -2.70
N GLY A 683 7.77 -13.97 -1.66
CA GLY A 683 8.41 -14.20 -0.37
C GLY A 683 7.88 -15.43 0.39
N ASP A 684 6.61 -15.83 0.20
CA ASP A 684 5.98 -16.97 0.86
C ASP A 684 6.42 -18.30 0.24
N ILE A 685 6.68 -18.30 -1.06
CA ILE A 685 7.23 -19.46 -1.79
C ILE A 685 8.76 -19.52 -1.78
N ALA A 686 9.43 -18.52 -1.23
CA ALA A 686 10.89 -18.48 -1.10
C ALA A 686 11.40 -19.66 -0.27
N TYR A 687 12.13 -20.60 -0.87
CA TYR A 687 12.54 -21.85 -0.20
C TYR A 687 13.69 -21.59 0.76
N LYS A 688 13.36 -21.06 1.94
CA LYS A 688 14.31 -20.74 3.01
C LYS A 688 13.78 -21.19 4.36
N ARG A 689 14.68 -21.40 5.32
CA ARG A 689 14.36 -21.66 6.73
C ARG A 689 15.09 -20.67 7.62
N THR A 690 14.34 -19.96 8.45
CA THR A 690 14.88 -19.12 9.52
C THR A 690 14.62 -19.75 10.89
N VAL A 691 15.49 -19.44 11.87
CA VAL A 691 15.43 -20.00 13.22
C VAL A 691 15.25 -18.88 14.24
N SER A 692 14.19 -18.96 15.03
CA SER A 692 14.01 -18.15 16.23
C SER A 692 14.35 -18.98 17.47
N LEU A 693 15.58 -18.79 17.97
CA LEU A 693 16.07 -19.52 19.14
C LEU A 693 15.34 -19.15 20.45
N ASN A 694 14.79 -17.94 20.54
CA ASN A 694 14.10 -17.46 21.72
C ASN A 694 12.66 -17.96 21.80
N ASP A 695 12.04 -18.19 20.64
CA ASP A 695 10.65 -18.64 20.52
C ASP A 695 10.56 -20.15 20.23
N PHE A 696 11.71 -20.84 20.09
CA PHE A 696 11.78 -22.27 19.73
C PHE A 696 11.03 -22.58 18.43
N LYS A 697 11.23 -21.76 17.40
CA LYS A 697 10.50 -21.83 16.14
C LYS A 697 11.42 -21.87 14.93
N TYR A 698 11.04 -22.68 13.95
CA TYR A 698 11.47 -22.57 12.57
C TYR A 698 10.36 -21.89 11.76
N ARG A 699 10.74 -21.02 10.83
CA ARG A 699 9.84 -20.53 9.79
C ARG A 699 10.38 -20.94 8.45
N ASP A 700 9.57 -21.71 7.74
CA ASP A 700 9.89 -22.26 6.43
C ASP A 700 9.06 -21.57 5.36
N GLY A 701 9.70 -21.22 4.23
CA GLY A 701 8.97 -20.89 3.02
C GLY A 701 8.39 -22.15 2.37
N ASN A 702 7.33 -21.99 1.57
CA ASN A 702 6.60 -23.12 0.99
C ASN A 702 6.47 -23.01 -0.54
N PRO A 703 7.41 -23.56 -1.32
CA PRO A 703 7.31 -23.55 -2.79
C PRO A 703 6.14 -24.40 -3.35
N ASP A 704 5.45 -25.19 -2.53
CA ASP A 704 4.28 -26.01 -2.93
C ASP A 704 2.96 -25.26 -2.81
N LEU A 705 2.98 -24.01 -2.37
CA LEU A 705 1.77 -23.20 -2.31
C LEU A 705 1.08 -23.13 -3.68
N LYS A 706 -0.22 -23.28 -3.65
CA LYS A 706 -1.09 -23.10 -4.82
C LYS A 706 -1.68 -21.70 -4.85
N PRO A 707 -2.17 -21.24 -6.00
CA PRO A 707 -2.93 -20.00 -6.07
C PRO A 707 -4.13 -20.00 -5.13
N THR A 708 -4.54 -18.82 -4.73
CA THR A 708 -5.88 -18.56 -4.20
C THR A 708 -6.81 -18.37 -5.38
N TYR A 709 -7.97 -19.00 -5.36
CA TYR A 709 -8.96 -18.96 -6.44
C TYR A 709 -10.20 -18.19 -6.01
N ALA A 710 -10.91 -17.63 -6.98
CA ALA A 710 -12.22 -17.05 -6.75
C ALA A 710 -13.18 -17.38 -7.86
N ASP A 711 -14.28 -18.05 -7.51
CA ASP A 711 -15.49 -18.11 -8.31
C ASP A 711 -16.32 -16.85 -8.06
N GLN A 712 -16.65 -16.12 -9.10
CA GLN A 712 -17.37 -14.86 -8.95
C GLN A 712 -18.50 -14.70 -9.97
N TRP A 713 -19.55 -14.01 -9.54
CA TRP A 713 -20.60 -13.55 -10.43
C TRP A 713 -21.11 -12.17 -10.03
N GLU A 714 -21.66 -11.46 -11.00
CA GLU A 714 -22.16 -10.11 -10.84
C GLU A 714 -23.39 -9.88 -11.70
N LEU A 715 -24.35 -9.11 -11.16
CA LEU A 715 -25.56 -8.68 -11.86
C LEU A 715 -25.79 -7.19 -11.59
N GLY A 716 -25.97 -6.39 -12.64
CA GLY A 716 -26.15 -4.94 -12.53
C GLY A 716 -27.15 -4.38 -13.50
N LEU A 717 -27.73 -3.27 -13.09
CA LEU A 717 -28.61 -2.45 -13.91
C LEU A 717 -28.02 -1.05 -14.03
N GLU A 718 -27.82 -0.57 -15.25
CA GLU A 718 -27.25 0.73 -15.54
C GLU A 718 -28.20 1.55 -16.39
N TRP A 719 -28.49 2.77 -15.97
CA TRP A 719 -29.37 3.68 -16.71
C TRP A 719 -28.61 4.93 -17.12
N TYR A 720 -28.35 5.01 -18.41
CA TYR A 720 -27.72 6.15 -19.08
C TYR A 720 -28.80 7.12 -19.58
N VAL A 721 -28.73 8.37 -19.15
CA VAL A 721 -29.77 9.37 -19.44
C VAL A 721 -29.14 10.63 -20.04
N GLY A 722 -29.47 10.91 -21.31
CA GLY A 722 -28.88 12.05 -22.02
C GLY A 722 -27.35 11.97 -22.06
N ASP A 723 -26.69 13.12 -22.15
CA ASP A 723 -25.26 13.23 -22.16
C ASP A 723 -24.74 13.43 -20.70
N GLY A 724 -23.91 12.49 -20.22
CA GLY A 724 -23.20 12.63 -18.93
C GLY A 724 -23.94 12.21 -17.67
N ALA A 725 -25.13 11.54 -17.76
CA ALA A 725 -25.80 11.01 -16.58
C ALA A 725 -25.83 9.49 -16.54
N LEU A 726 -25.47 8.91 -15.40
CA LEU A 726 -25.47 7.49 -15.09
C LEU A 726 -26.08 7.25 -13.71
N PHE A 727 -27.05 6.32 -13.64
CA PHE A 727 -27.52 5.69 -12.41
C PHE A 727 -27.29 4.19 -12.54
N ALA A 728 -26.54 3.61 -11.60
CA ALA A 728 -26.26 2.18 -11.65
C ALA A 728 -26.43 1.54 -10.27
N ALA A 729 -26.82 0.27 -10.31
CA ALA A 729 -26.85 -0.60 -9.12
C ALA A 729 -26.37 -1.98 -9.53
N SER A 730 -25.41 -2.54 -8.81
CA SER A 730 -24.94 -3.91 -9.02
C SER A 730 -24.85 -4.67 -7.72
N TYR A 731 -25.02 -5.99 -7.82
CA TYR A 731 -24.74 -6.96 -6.76
C TYR A 731 -23.69 -7.93 -7.28
N PHE A 732 -22.72 -8.22 -6.46
CA PHE A 732 -21.67 -9.19 -6.76
C PHE A 732 -21.45 -10.17 -5.60
N GLU A 733 -20.91 -11.33 -5.94
CA GLU A 733 -20.51 -12.36 -5.00
C GLU A 733 -19.23 -13.03 -5.48
N LYS A 734 -18.31 -13.25 -4.57
CA LYS A 734 -17.03 -13.93 -4.78
C LYS A 734 -16.85 -14.99 -3.72
N LYS A 735 -16.69 -16.23 -4.16
CA LYS A 735 -16.31 -17.36 -3.33
C LYS A 735 -14.81 -17.58 -3.47
N ILE A 736 -14.07 -17.33 -2.38
CA ILE A 736 -12.60 -17.36 -2.38
C ILE A 736 -12.11 -18.61 -1.65
N GLU A 737 -11.22 -19.37 -2.31
CA GLU A 737 -10.68 -20.64 -1.80
C GLU A 737 -9.16 -20.62 -1.75
N GLY A 738 -8.58 -21.36 -0.80
CA GLY A 738 -7.13 -21.59 -0.73
C GLY A 738 -6.32 -20.37 -0.28
N VAL A 739 -6.88 -19.47 0.53
CA VAL A 739 -6.16 -18.30 1.07
C VAL A 739 -4.91 -18.73 1.83
N VAL A 740 -3.79 -18.06 1.56
CA VAL A 740 -2.50 -18.38 2.17
C VAL A 740 -2.44 -17.82 3.59
N ARG A 741 -2.13 -18.69 4.58
CA ARG A 741 -1.93 -18.29 5.98
C ARG A 741 -0.80 -19.07 6.65
N GLU A 742 -0.17 -18.48 7.68
CA GLU A 742 0.83 -19.17 8.49
C GLU A 742 0.16 -20.22 9.39
N SER A 743 0.73 -21.43 9.42
CA SER A 743 0.22 -22.53 10.23
C SER A 743 1.36 -23.36 10.81
N LEU A 744 1.11 -23.99 11.96
CA LEU A 744 1.99 -24.98 12.55
C LEU A 744 1.93 -26.27 11.72
N THR A 745 3.02 -26.61 11.03
CA THR A 745 3.08 -27.78 10.12
C THR A 745 3.86 -28.96 10.69
N GLY A 746 4.64 -28.74 11.75
CA GLY A 746 5.42 -29.80 12.35
C GLY A 746 6.20 -29.38 13.59
N VAL A 747 6.88 -30.34 14.19
CA VAL A 747 7.75 -30.12 15.34
C VAL A 747 9.05 -30.89 15.15
N VAL A 748 10.20 -30.24 15.26
CA VAL A 748 11.52 -30.88 15.35
C VAL A 748 11.82 -31.13 16.81
N LYS A 749 11.97 -32.41 17.16
CA LYS A 749 12.24 -32.85 18.52
C LYS A 749 13.72 -32.72 18.89
N ASP A 750 13.98 -32.55 20.18
CA ASP A 750 15.31 -32.63 20.78
C ASP A 750 16.38 -31.69 20.15
N VAL A 751 16.00 -30.47 19.79
CA VAL A 751 16.95 -29.46 19.27
C VAL A 751 17.80 -28.93 20.42
N THR A 752 19.11 -29.00 20.33
CA THR A 752 20.03 -28.45 21.34
C THR A 752 20.21 -26.96 21.14
N LYS A 753 19.84 -26.18 22.14
CA LYS A 753 20.08 -24.72 22.15
C LYS A 753 21.38 -24.42 22.87
N TYR A 754 22.17 -23.51 22.31
CA TYR A 754 23.43 -23.06 22.92
C TYR A 754 23.32 -21.59 23.36
N ASN A 755 23.97 -21.26 24.47
CA ASN A 755 24.20 -19.89 24.90
C ASN A 755 25.26 -19.20 24.02
N ALA A 756 25.33 -17.89 24.08
CA ALA A 756 26.30 -17.08 23.33
C ALA A 756 27.79 -17.44 23.66
N ASN A 757 28.05 -18.06 24.81
CA ASN A 757 29.39 -18.52 25.21
C ASN A 757 29.69 -19.97 24.78
N GLY A 758 28.81 -20.60 24.01
CA GLY A 758 28.96 -21.95 23.52
C GLY A 758 28.57 -23.08 24.47
N THR A 759 28.06 -22.78 25.65
CA THR A 759 27.51 -23.80 26.54
C THR A 759 26.09 -24.21 26.15
N ILE A 760 25.71 -25.45 26.44
CA ILE A 760 24.33 -25.93 26.21
C ILE A 760 23.40 -25.17 27.16
N ASP A 761 22.37 -24.48 26.59
CA ASP A 761 21.27 -23.90 27.35
C ASP A 761 20.24 -24.99 27.74
N GLY A 762 19.90 -25.86 26.79
CA GLY A 762 18.97 -26.94 26.97
C GLY A 762 18.67 -27.68 25.66
N VAL A 763 17.78 -28.66 25.76
CA VAL A 763 17.23 -29.39 24.61
C VAL A 763 15.74 -29.12 24.58
N TYR A 764 15.25 -28.65 23.43
CA TYR A 764 13.88 -28.16 23.28
C TYR A 764 13.25 -28.70 22.01
N ASP A 765 11.94 -28.80 21.97
CA ASP A 765 11.19 -29.06 20.77
C ASP A 765 10.96 -27.72 20.02
N PHE A 766 11.25 -27.70 18.73
CA PHE A 766 11.06 -26.51 17.89
C PHE A 766 9.85 -26.71 16.99
N GLU A 767 8.91 -25.79 17.04
CA GLU A 767 7.73 -25.75 16.17
C GLU A 767 8.12 -25.27 14.77
N ILE A 768 7.58 -25.91 13.72
CA ILE A 768 7.76 -25.47 12.33
C ILE A 768 6.50 -24.73 11.90
N TYR A 769 6.65 -23.45 11.63
CA TYR A 769 5.63 -22.61 11.02
C TYR A 769 5.90 -22.47 9.53
N GLN A 770 4.86 -22.62 8.73
CA GLN A 770 4.94 -22.50 7.28
C GLN A 770 3.65 -21.88 6.74
N LYS A 771 3.75 -21.11 5.67
CA LYS A 771 2.56 -20.69 4.93
C LYS A 771 1.93 -21.88 4.24
N VAL A 772 0.62 -22.02 4.34
CA VAL A 772 -0.17 -23.08 3.70
C VAL A 772 -1.45 -22.49 3.12
N ASN A 773 -2.00 -23.14 2.09
CA ASN A 773 -3.34 -22.82 1.65
C ASN A 773 -4.34 -23.29 2.70
N ALA A 774 -5.17 -22.38 3.21
CA ALA A 774 -6.17 -22.69 4.22
C ALA A 774 -7.24 -23.63 3.65
N GLU A 775 -7.72 -24.56 4.47
CA GLU A 775 -8.90 -25.34 4.15
C GLU A 775 -10.16 -24.49 4.34
N GLY A 776 -11.15 -24.71 3.47
CA GLY A 776 -12.41 -23.96 3.46
C GLY A 776 -12.40 -22.79 2.51
N ASP A 777 -13.57 -22.27 2.31
CA ASP A 777 -13.89 -21.16 1.44
C ASP A 777 -14.57 -20.04 2.25
N TYR A 778 -14.52 -18.84 1.72
CA TYR A 778 -15.28 -17.73 2.27
C TYR A 778 -15.91 -16.90 1.16
N ASP A 779 -17.10 -16.38 1.45
CA ASP A 779 -17.87 -15.58 0.53
C ASP A 779 -17.69 -14.10 0.87
N VAL A 780 -17.45 -13.29 -0.15
CA VAL A 780 -17.52 -11.83 -0.09
C VAL A 780 -18.58 -11.39 -1.08
N SER A 781 -19.61 -10.72 -0.59
CA SER A 781 -20.69 -10.20 -1.42
C SER A 781 -20.92 -8.72 -1.17
N GLY A 782 -21.55 -8.02 -2.11
CA GLY A 782 -21.82 -6.61 -1.91
C GLY A 782 -22.73 -5.98 -2.93
N VAL A 783 -23.18 -4.78 -2.58
CA VAL A 783 -23.98 -3.90 -3.43
C VAL A 783 -23.19 -2.65 -3.74
N GLU A 784 -23.10 -2.29 -5.02
CA GLU A 784 -22.53 -1.02 -5.47
C GLU A 784 -23.62 -0.15 -6.09
N LEU A 785 -23.70 1.12 -5.68
CA LEU A 785 -24.63 2.12 -6.22
C LEU A 785 -23.81 3.28 -6.79
N ILE A 786 -24.20 3.76 -7.97
CA ILE A 786 -23.57 4.90 -8.63
C ILE A 786 -24.67 5.89 -9.04
N ALA A 787 -24.45 7.17 -8.78
CA ALA A 787 -25.28 8.27 -9.26
C ALA A 787 -24.36 9.41 -9.72
N GLN A 788 -24.27 9.59 -11.04
CA GLN A 788 -23.51 10.67 -11.66
C GLN A 788 -24.43 11.43 -12.60
N PHE A 789 -24.62 12.71 -12.38
CA PHE A 789 -25.50 13.49 -13.26
C PHE A 789 -25.28 15.00 -13.14
N PRO A 790 -25.40 15.74 -14.27
CA PRO A 790 -25.45 17.21 -14.26
C PRO A 790 -26.81 17.69 -13.76
N LEU A 791 -26.83 18.70 -12.89
CA LEU A 791 -28.05 19.19 -12.25
C LEU A 791 -28.95 20.02 -13.17
N ASN A 792 -28.48 20.42 -14.36
CA ASN A 792 -29.35 21.04 -15.39
C ASN A 792 -30.48 20.12 -15.88
N MET A 793 -30.32 18.79 -15.70
CA MET A 793 -31.40 17.82 -15.93
C MET A 793 -32.57 18.01 -14.95
N VAL A 794 -32.30 18.49 -13.74
CA VAL A 794 -33.34 18.78 -12.74
C VAL A 794 -33.97 20.14 -13.01
N HIS A 795 -33.12 21.15 -13.27
CA HIS A 795 -33.58 22.50 -13.59
C HIS A 795 -32.50 23.28 -14.34
N LYS A 796 -32.87 23.96 -15.45
CA LYS A 796 -31.92 24.70 -16.29
C LYS A 796 -31.09 25.80 -15.60
N SER A 797 -31.57 26.33 -14.46
CA SER A 797 -30.80 27.33 -13.69
C SER A 797 -29.63 26.74 -12.92
N LEU A 798 -29.53 25.40 -12.88
CA LEU A 798 -28.43 24.67 -12.25
C LEU A 798 -27.40 24.20 -13.31
N ASP A 799 -27.38 24.84 -14.45
CA ASP A 799 -26.37 24.60 -15.48
C ASP A 799 -24.96 24.83 -14.94
N GLY A 800 -24.04 23.92 -15.29
CA GLY A 800 -22.68 23.87 -14.75
C GLY A 800 -22.55 23.12 -13.43
N PHE A 801 -23.63 22.90 -12.69
CA PHE A 801 -23.58 22.09 -11.45
C PHE A 801 -23.79 20.60 -11.74
N GLY A 802 -23.12 19.72 -10.95
CA GLY A 802 -23.34 18.30 -11.02
C GLY A 802 -22.97 17.57 -9.73
N ILE A 803 -23.36 16.29 -9.69
CA ILE A 803 -23.11 15.36 -8.59
C ILE A 803 -22.47 14.10 -9.16
N ASN A 804 -21.44 13.61 -8.45
CA ASN A 804 -20.90 12.28 -8.64
C ASN A 804 -20.86 11.60 -7.26
N ALA A 805 -21.60 10.51 -7.12
CA ALA A 805 -21.73 9.77 -5.88
C ALA A 805 -21.64 8.27 -6.13
N ASN A 806 -20.96 7.57 -5.27
CA ASN A 806 -20.97 6.12 -5.22
C ASN A 806 -21.04 5.63 -3.77
N PHE A 807 -21.62 4.44 -3.60
CA PHE A 807 -21.77 3.77 -2.33
C PHE A 807 -21.54 2.28 -2.54
N THR A 808 -20.73 1.67 -1.66
CA THR A 808 -20.47 0.22 -1.66
C THR A 808 -20.73 -0.31 -0.27
N MET A 809 -21.52 -1.36 -0.19
CA MET A 809 -21.78 -2.12 1.03
C MET A 809 -21.32 -3.56 0.81
N LEU A 810 -20.56 -4.07 1.76
CA LEU A 810 -19.96 -5.41 1.73
C LEU A 810 -20.47 -6.26 2.88
N ASP A 811 -20.61 -7.54 2.62
CA ASP A 811 -20.81 -8.59 3.61
C ASP A 811 -19.80 -9.71 3.37
N ASN A 812 -19.24 -10.27 4.42
CA ASN A 812 -18.28 -11.36 4.34
C ASN A 812 -18.62 -12.46 5.34
N SER A 813 -18.44 -13.71 4.92
CA SER A 813 -18.69 -14.89 5.76
C SER A 813 -17.45 -15.33 6.54
N LEU A 814 -16.27 -14.75 6.27
CA LEU A 814 -15.04 -15.13 6.94
C LEU A 814 -14.97 -14.48 8.33
N THR A 815 -15.26 -15.25 9.32
CA THR A 815 -14.92 -14.94 10.70
C THR A 815 -13.95 -16.01 11.19
N GLY A 816 -12.66 -15.67 11.23
CA GLY A 816 -11.73 -16.40 12.06
C GLY A 816 -12.11 -16.23 13.52
N GLU A 817 -11.65 -17.10 14.39
CA GLU A 817 -11.76 -16.94 15.82
C GLU A 817 -10.35 -16.90 16.42
N SER A 818 -10.10 -15.91 17.28
CA SER A 818 -8.87 -15.89 18.07
C SER A 818 -8.85 -17.04 19.09
N ASP A 819 -7.70 -17.32 19.67
CA ASP A 819 -7.56 -18.30 20.77
C ASP A 819 -8.49 -18.00 21.98
N LEU A 820 -9.07 -16.82 22.02
CA LEU A 820 -9.99 -16.37 23.07
C LEU A 820 -11.45 -16.41 22.65
N GLY A 821 -11.78 -16.91 21.45
CA GLY A 821 -13.14 -16.91 20.92
C GLY A 821 -13.60 -15.52 20.44
N ILE A 822 -12.67 -14.59 20.18
CA ILE A 822 -13.00 -13.27 19.61
C ILE A 822 -13.10 -13.41 18.10
N PRO A 823 -14.20 -13.02 17.47
CA PRO A 823 -14.31 -13.01 16.01
C PRO A 823 -13.20 -12.14 15.38
N THR A 824 -12.51 -12.68 14.40
CA THR A 824 -11.44 -11.99 13.66
C THR A 824 -11.84 -11.86 12.19
N PRO A 825 -12.54 -10.78 11.81
CA PRO A 825 -12.84 -10.52 10.40
C PRO A 825 -11.56 -10.40 9.55
N PRO A 826 -11.65 -10.55 8.23
CA PRO A 826 -10.50 -10.37 7.34
C PRO A 826 -9.92 -8.96 7.44
N GLU A 827 -8.60 -8.86 7.28
CA GLU A 827 -7.89 -7.60 7.24
C GLU A 827 -8.31 -6.78 6.00
N GLY A 828 -8.42 -5.45 6.17
CA GLY A 828 -8.69 -4.49 5.10
C GLY A 828 -10.16 -4.29 4.73
N LEU A 829 -11.05 -5.27 5.01
CA LEU A 829 -12.48 -5.22 4.63
C LEU A 829 -13.25 -4.24 5.50
N ALA A 830 -13.79 -3.19 4.89
CA ALA A 830 -14.74 -2.26 5.50
C ALA A 830 -16.16 -2.58 5.01
N ASP A 831 -17.12 -2.60 5.91
CA ASP A 831 -18.52 -2.95 5.58
C ASP A 831 -19.16 -1.91 4.66
N GLU A 832 -18.84 -0.62 4.83
CA GLU A 832 -19.39 0.48 4.06
C GLU A 832 -18.30 1.44 3.57
N THR A 833 -18.39 1.86 2.30
CA THR A 833 -17.58 2.94 1.73
C THR A 833 -18.43 3.80 0.83
N TYR A 834 -18.24 5.12 0.84
CA TYR A 834 -18.90 6.00 -0.11
C TYR A 834 -18.08 7.23 -0.44
N ASN A 835 -18.29 7.73 -1.64
CA ASN A 835 -17.74 8.98 -2.13
C ASN A 835 -18.87 9.87 -2.61
N LEU A 836 -18.81 11.15 -2.25
CA LEU A 836 -19.76 12.16 -2.68
C LEU A 836 -18.99 13.38 -3.17
N THR A 837 -19.15 13.71 -4.43
CA THR A 837 -18.57 14.92 -5.03
C THR A 837 -19.68 15.80 -5.57
N PHE A 838 -19.65 17.04 -5.16
CA PHE A 838 -20.46 18.12 -5.74
C PHE A 838 -19.53 19.06 -6.51
N TYR A 839 -19.86 19.36 -7.76
CA TYR A 839 -19.04 20.23 -8.59
C TYR A 839 -19.86 21.32 -9.28
N TYR A 840 -19.16 22.41 -9.60
CA TYR A 840 -19.62 23.47 -10.48
C TYR A 840 -18.54 23.79 -11.50
N GLU A 841 -18.92 23.91 -12.76
CA GLU A 841 -17.99 24.22 -13.84
C GLU A 841 -18.63 25.13 -14.88
N ASN A 842 -17.86 26.10 -15.35
CA ASN A 842 -18.14 26.88 -16.55
C ASN A 842 -16.82 27.25 -17.27
N ALA A 843 -16.87 28.01 -18.37
CA ALA A 843 -15.68 28.33 -19.16
C ALA A 843 -14.55 29.07 -18.40
N THR A 844 -14.83 29.64 -17.22
CA THR A 844 -13.88 30.48 -16.46
C THR A 844 -13.56 29.89 -15.10
N PHE A 845 -14.54 29.25 -14.49
CA PHE A 845 -14.47 28.76 -13.11
C PHE A 845 -14.82 27.29 -13.01
N ASP A 846 -14.02 26.53 -12.26
CA ASP A 846 -14.39 25.22 -11.76
C ASP A 846 -14.24 25.17 -10.24
N ALA A 847 -15.16 24.47 -9.58
CA ALA A 847 -15.14 24.29 -8.13
C ALA A 847 -15.64 22.89 -7.79
N ARG A 848 -15.00 22.23 -6.86
CA ARG A 848 -15.34 20.88 -6.43
C ARG A 848 -15.17 20.74 -4.92
N ILE A 849 -16.11 20.04 -4.29
CA ILE A 849 -16.01 19.56 -2.92
C ILE A 849 -16.30 18.05 -2.94
N SER A 850 -15.42 17.28 -2.35
CA SER A 850 -15.52 15.82 -2.27
C SER A 850 -15.46 15.36 -0.82
N TYR A 851 -16.28 14.36 -0.49
CA TYR A 851 -16.25 13.69 0.80
C TYR A 851 -16.06 12.18 0.56
N ASN A 852 -14.99 11.61 1.11
CA ASN A 852 -14.66 10.19 1.00
C ASN A 852 -14.79 9.56 2.38
N TYR A 853 -15.54 8.47 2.50
CA TYR A 853 -15.79 7.76 3.76
C TYR A 853 -15.47 6.27 3.62
N LYS A 854 -14.77 5.73 4.62
CA LYS A 854 -14.53 4.31 4.82
C LYS A 854 -14.92 3.95 6.26
N ASP A 855 -15.78 2.95 6.43
CA ASP A 855 -16.16 2.45 7.75
C ASP A 855 -14.98 1.75 8.44
N LYS A 856 -15.15 1.41 9.72
CA LYS A 856 -14.16 0.65 10.49
C LYS A 856 -13.82 -0.67 9.81
N TYR A 857 -12.57 -1.08 9.96
CA TYR A 857 -12.09 -2.37 9.43
C TYR A 857 -10.96 -2.92 10.31
N VAL A 858 -10.72 -4.24 10.23
CA VAL A 858 -9.53 -4.85 10.84
C VAL A 858 -8.31 -4.44 10.04
N GLU A 859 -7.39 -3.71 10.67
CA GLU A 859 -6.15 -3.28 10.04
C GLU A 859 -5.12 -4.41 9.99
N TYR A 860 -4.98 -5.11 11.13
CA TYR A 860 -4.16 -6.31 11.23
C TYR A 860 -4.58 -7.14 12.45
N ILE A 861 -4.19 -8.41 12.46
CA ILE A 861 -4.32 -9.28 13.62
C ILE A 861 -2.98 -9.30 14.34
N SER A 862 -2.98 -8.90 15.61
CA SER A 862 -1.76 -8.84 16.42
C SER A 862 -1.14 -10.22 16.61
N SER A 863 0.15 -10.26 16.97
CA SER A 863 0.86 -11.52 17.27
C SER A 863 0.25 -12.31 18.43
N ASP A 864 -0.62 -11.70 19.24
CA ASP A 864 -1.38 -12.30 20.33
C ASP A 864 -2.81 -12.67 19.91
N MET A 865 -3.09 -12.67 18.58
CA MET A 865 -4.36 -13.03 17.95
C MET A 865 -5.54 -12.09 18.29
N TYR A 866 -5.26 -10.85 18.67
CA TYR A 866 -6.29 -9.82 18.82
C TYR A 866 -6.45 -9.00 17.54
N PRO A 867 -7.69 -8.78 17.06
CA PRO A 867 -7.91 -7.86 15.95
C PRO A 867 -7.65 -6.41 16.39
N VAL A 868 -6.92 -5.67 15.57
CA VAL A 868 -6.75 -4.23 15.70
C VAL A 868 -7.60 -3.57 14.62
N TYR A 869 -8.56 -2.77 15.06
CA TYR A 869 -9.50 -2.09 14.20
C TYR A 869 -9.06 -0.65 13.95
N ARG A 870 -8.99 -0.24 12.70
CA ARG A 870 -9.03 1.18 12.32
C ARG A 870 -10.46 1.68 12.49
N LYS A 871 -10.67 2.83 13.11
CA LYS A 871 -12.01 3.46 13.19
C LYS A 871 -12.42 4.00 11.83
N ALA A 872 -13.71 4.25 11.68
CA ALA A 872 -14.23 4.90 10.50
C ALA A 872 -13.51 6.25 10.25
N TYR A 873 -13.26 6.55 8.98
CA TYR A 873 -12.52 7.74 8.54
C TYR A 873 -13.28 8.45 7.42
N GLY A 874 -13.44 9.77 7.56
CA GLY A 874 -14.14 10.60 6.57
C GLY A 874 -13.35 11.86 6.22
N GLN A 875 -12.87 11.97 4.98
CA GLN A 875 -12.03 13.06 4.51
C GLN A 875 -12.79 13.99 3.59
N THR A 876 -12.66 15.30 3.82
CA THR A 876 -13.23 16.34 2.96
C THR A 876 -12.11 17.04 2.19
N ASP A 877 -12.25 17.09 0.86
CA ASP A 877 -11.32 17.73 -0.06
C ASP A 877 -12.01 18.81 -0.89
N ILE A 878 -11.30 19.87 -1.27
CA ILE A 878 -11.78 20.95 -2.14
C ILE A 878 -10.81 21.19 -3.30
N SER A 879 -11.34 21.60 -4.45
CA SER A 879 -10.55 22.10 -5.58
C SER A 879 -11.27 23.30 -6.21
N LEU A 880 -10.53 24.36 -6.51
CA LEU A 880 -11.02 25.58 -7.12
C LEU A 880 -10.09 25.97 -8.28
N GLY A 881 -10.61 26.00 -9.50
CA GLY A 881 -9.88 26.43 -10.69
C GLY A 881 -10.38 27.74 -11.25
N TYR A 882 -9.47 28.54 -11.77
CA TYR A 882 -9.75 29.78 -12.46
C TYR A 882 -8.96 29.90 -13.76
N GLN A 883 -9.66 29.98 -14.88
CA GLN A 883 -9.06 30.17 -16.20
C GLN A 883 -8.73 31.68 -16.37
N VAL A 884 -7.44 32.01 -16.27
CA VAL A 884 -6.94 33.38 -16.37
C VAL A 884 -6.90 33.86 -17.83
N THR A 885 -6.46 32.98 -18.72
CA THR A 885 -6.47 33.16 -20.18
C THR A 885 -6.78 31.81 -20.81
N ASP A 886 -7.00 31.75 -22.12
CA ASP A 886 -7.22 30.49 -22.82
C ASP A 886 -6.09 29.45 -22.60
N ALA A 887 -4.87 29.92 -22.31
CA ALA A 887 -3.69 29.09 -22.09
C ALA A 887 -3.26 28.94 -20.61
N ILE A 888 -3.81 29.72 -19.67
CA ILE A 888 -3.32 29.74 -18.29
C ILE A 888 -4.46 29.50 -17.29
N LYS A 889 -4.33 28.47 -16.48
CA LYS A 889 -5.23 28.12 -15.37
C LYS A 889 -4.49 28.20 -14.03
N VAL A 890 -5.17 28.73 -13.02
CA VAL A 890 -4.71 28.71 -11.62
C VAL A 890 -5.60 27.78 -10.83
N VAL A 891 -5.03 26.91 -10.02
CA VAL A 891 -5.77 25.91 -9.22
C VAL A 891 -5.37 26.04 -7.75
N LEU A 892 -6.37 26.06 -6.85
CA LEU A 892 -6.21 25.99 -5.41
C LEU A 892 -6.86 24.71 -4.92
N GLU A 893 -6.10 23.88 -4.21
CA GLU A 893 -6.59 22.62 -3.67
C GLU A 893 -6.41 22.54 -2.16
N GLY A 894 -7.31 21.82 -1.50
CA GLY A 894 -7.23 21.50 -0.09
C GLY A 894 -7.58 20.05 0.13
N ILE A 895 -6.67 19.31 0.75
CA ILE A 895 -6.83 17.92 1.13
C ILE A 895 -6.99 17.84 2.63
N ASN A 896 -7.94 17.01 3.10
CA ASN A 896 -8.27 16.86 4.52
C ASN A 896 -8.55 18.21 5.20
N ILE A 897 -9.39 19.06 4.57
CA ILE A 897 -9.63 20.45 5.07
C ILE A 897 -10.30 20.49 6.43
N THR A 898 -10.96 19.39 6.83
CA THR A 898 -11.59 19.21 8.15
C THR A 898 -10.60 18.78 9.22
N ASP A 899 -9.35 18.49 8.85
CA ASP A 899 -8.29 18.02 9.74
C ASP A 899 -8.68 16.71 10.46
N GLU A 900 -9.24 15.78 9.69
CA GLU A 900 -9.68 14.48 10.20
C GLU A 900 -8.50 13.65 10.69
N GLU A 901 -8.66 13.02 11.83
CA GLU A 901 -7.67 12.25 12.53
C GLU A 901 -7.88 10.75 12.31
N THR A 902 -6.78 10.00 12.35
CA THR A 902 -6.86 8.55 12.24
C THR A 902 -6.68 7.90 13.60
N SER A 903 -7.56 6.97 13.97
CA SER A 903 -7.45 6.24 15.22
C SER A 903 -7.75 4.76 15.08
N ALA A 904 -7.14 3.94 15.96
CA ALA A 904 -7.34 2.50 16.00
C ALA A 904 -7.61 2.04 17.44
N TYR A 905 -8.23 0.86 17.55
CA TYR A 905 -8.51 0.21 18.83
C TYR A 905 -8.34 -1.31 18.72
N THR A 906 -8.12 -1.96 19.85
CA THR A 906 -8.01 -3.42 19.92
C THR A 906 -9.22 -4.01 20.61
N ILE A 907 -9.83 -5.05 20.06
CA ILE A 907 -10.98 -5.81 20.58
C ILE A 907 -12.26 -4.96 20.69
N ASP A 908 -12.25 -3.89 21.48
CA ASP A 908 -13.40 -3.02 21.76
C ASP A 908 -13.01 -1.55 21.62
N PRO A 909 -13.89 -0.67 21.09
CA PRO A 909 -13.61 0.76 20.91
C PRO A 909 -13.11 1.52 22.15
N SER A 910 -13.36 0.98 23.35
CA SER A 910 -12.84 1.54 24.61
C SER A 910 -11.35 1.24 24.86
N PHE A 911 -10.70 0.39 24.03
CA PHE A 911 -9.28 0.05 24.14
C PHE A 911 -8.47 0.59 22.95
N PRO A 912 -8.17 1.89 22.90
CA PRO A 912 -7.42 2.48 21.79
C PRO A 912 -6.02 1.89 21.69
N SER A 913 -5.56 1.73 20.48
CA SER A 913 -4.19 1.27 20.15
C SER A 913 -3.36 2.33 19.46
N MET A 914 -4.01 3.30 18.83
CA MET A 914 -3.31 4.36 18.11
C MET A 914 -4.20 5.58 17.90
N TYR A 915 -3.53 6.72 17.80
CA TYR A 915 -4.11 8.01 17.46
C TYR A 915 -3.08 8.78 16.63
N GLU A 916 -3.44 9.23 15.42
CA GLU A 916 -2.51 9.86 14.48
C GLU A 916 -3.09 11.15 13.89
N PHE A 917 -2.21 12.16 13.76
CA PHE A 917 -2.45 13.43 13.08
C PHE A 917 -1.48 13.61 11.93
N SER A 918 -2.01 13.83 10.73
CA SER A 918 -1.20 14.12 9.53
C SER A 918 -1.41 15.54 9.02
N GLY A 919 -2.39 16.28 9.60
CA GLY A 919 -2.75 17.63 9.23
C GLY A 919 -3.48 17.77 7.90
N ARG A 920 -3.81 19.00 7.57
CA ARG A 920 -4.40 19.40 6.29
C ARG A 920 -3.32 19.90 5.34
N ARG A 921 -3.55 19.72 4.06
CA ARG A 921 -2.66 20.16 3.00
C ARG A 921 -3.39 21.14 2.07
N ILE A 922 -2.77 22.28 1.75
CA ILE A 922 -3.29 23.30 0.84
C ILE A 922 -2.24 23.54 -0.23
N SER A 923 -2.63 23.47 -1.49
CA SER A 923 -1.74 23.73 -2.61
C SER A 923 -2.26 24.85 -3.52
N LEU A 924 -1.32 25.52 -4.16
CA LEU A 924 -1.57 26.51 -5.20
C LEU A 924 -0.73 26.17 -6.42
N GLY A 925 -1.40 25.91 -7.54
CA GLY A 925 -0.80 25.56 -8.80
C GLY A 925 -1.11 26.56 -9.92
N VAL A 926 -0.20 26.64 -10.88
CA VAL A 926 -0.37 27.32 -12.15
C VAL A 926 -0.03 26.36 -13.27
N ARG A 927 -0.94 26.28 -14.24
CA ARG A 927 -0.76 25.48 -15.45
C ARG A 927 -0.82 26.37 -16.68
N ALA A 928 0.07 26.12 -17.61
CA ALA A 928 0.08 26.76 -18.92
C ALA A 928 0.04 25.68 -20.01
N ASP A 929 -0.89 25.80 -20.93
CA ASP A 929 -1.20 24.88 -22.03
C ASP A 929 -1.15 25.60 -23.37
N PHE A 930 -0.29 25.14 -24.30
CA PHE A 930 -0.01 25.80 -25.58
C PHE A 930 -0.13 24.82 -26.75
#